data_320aaddb7493271c2bffa45ff8bb9e75
#
_entry.id   320aaddb7493271c2bffa45ff8bb9e75
#
_cell.length_a   1.000
_cell.length_b   1.000
_cell.length_c   1.000
_cell.angle_alpha   90.00
_cell.angle_beta   90.00
_cell.angle_gamma   90.00
#
_symmetry.space_group_name_H-M   'P 1'
#
loop_
_entity.id
_entity.type
_entity.pdbx_description
1 polymer ?
#
loop_
_entity_poly.entity_id
_entity_poly.type
_entity_poly.pdbx_seq_one_letter_code
_entity_poly.pdbx_strand_id
1 'polypeptide(L)'
;MNFLIADTFTASFNRLSGQDQKAVKASVFDLQMDPAGHGLQLHRIDNSKDPNFWSARVNRDIRLIVHKTPSSMLVAYVDHHDKAYAWAERRRIEAHPRTGAIQIVEIRERVEEVARPATLDLVLPERANARTEQPKLFATLDDSALLSVGVPADWLADVRAATEDGFFTLVPHLPAEASEALLQYATTGGFFVPPPVGPGPRVFASRAFDVSSEPLSPTPAATDAAALAHPDTLRRIRLIADQEELEQALAYPWEKWGVFLHPSQRALVERSFSGPARVAGSAGTGKTIVAIHRAVRLARDNPSARVLLASFSQPLADAMAKKLLVLAPETGGVVPRIVTVSFQAIAEQMFQLEHGHRPRIASDVVLRQRLSAAASATSLKGFSDRFLLSEWTNVIDAWGIASSDAYATVQRMGRKSRLGPNQRARLWPVFQSVREALAAERYTTWAQVFTGLADAFANRTTKPFDHIVIDEAQDLAPAELRFFAALAPAKPDALFLAGDIGQRIFQHPYSWASLGVDVRGRSHTLKVCYRTSQQIRRAADRLLPAILRDADGLEDERRGVVSVFDGPAPEVKSATTSAEEAEIVRKTVATWLADGVALREIGIFVRTPDLVPRARSAIAGLPGADEITTGPMSLAKGLEFRAVVVMACDEGILPLNERIADAADEAEMDDIYETERRLLYVACTRAREHLLLTSVVPTSEYLADFAQ
;
A
#
# COMPACT_ATOMS: atom_id res chain seq x y z
N MET A 1 19.88 -12.64 -31.07
CA MET A 1 19.74 -13.34 -29.78
C MET A 1 19.06 -12.37 -28.81
N ASN A 2 17.93 -12.75 -28.21
CA ASN A 2 17.22 -11.86 -27.28
C ASN A 2 17.98 -11.80 -25.96
N PHE A 3 18.27 -10.59 -25.46
CA PHE A 3 18.88 -10.38 -24.18
C PHE A 3 17.79 -10.07 -23.14
N LEU A 4 17.77 -10.83 -22.06
CA LEU A 4 16.69 -10.85 -21.11
C LEU A 4 17.23 -10.71 -19.67
N ILE A 5 16.49 -10.05 -18.80
CA ILE A 5 16.79 -9.93 -17.36
C ILE A 5 15.60 -10.45 -16.55
N ALA A 6 15.89 -11.34 -15.57
CA ALA A 6 14.89 -11.85 -14.63
C ALA A 6 14.74 -10.95 -13.41
N ASP A 7 13.57 -11.00 -12.79
CA ASP A 7 13.28 -10.36 -11.50
C ASP A 7 14.16 -10.90 -10.37
N THR A 8 14.45 -12.20 -10.38
CA THR A 8 15.34 -12.88 -9.43
C THR A 8 16.77 -12.34 -9.50
N PHE A 9 17.28 -12.01 -10.70
CA PHE A 9 18.55 -11.31 -10.85
C PHE A 9 18.49 -9.92 -10.21
N THR A 10 17.48 -9.15 -10.52
CA THR A 10 17.33 -7.79 -9.99
C THR A 10 17.26 -7.79 -8.45
N ALA A 11 16.51 -8.72 -7.87
CA ALA A 11 16.39 -8.87 -6.43
C ALA A 11 17.71 -9.27 -5.76
N SER A 12 18.49 -10.17 -6.38
CA SER A 12 19.79 -10.60 -5.86
C SER A 12 20.87 -9.53 -6.04
N PHE A 13 20.87 -8.85 -7.18
CA PHE A 13 21.79 -7.75 -7.49
C PHE A 13 21.72 -6.61 -6.46
N ASN A 14 20.50 -6.25 -6.01
CA ASN A 14 20.32 -5.18 -5.03
C ASN A 14 20.83 -5.53 -3.62
N ARG A 15 21.09 -6.79 -3.33
CA ARG A 15 21.68 -7.25 -2.07
C ARG A 15 23.19 -7.20 -2.04
N LEU A 16 23.85 -7.01 -3.18
CA LEU A 16 25.30 -6.94 -3.28
C LEU A 16 25.84 -5.59 -2.78
N SER A 17 27.11 -5.58 -2.36
CA SER A 17 27.83 -4.35 -2.04
C SER A 17 27.92 -3.41 -3.24
N GLY A 18 28.00 -2.09 -3.01
CA GLY A 18 28.11 -1.11 -4.12
C GLY A 18 29.32 -1.33 -5.04
N GLN A 19 30.40 -1.93 -4.53
CA GLN A 19 31.58 -2.29 -5.33
C GLN A 19 31.28 -3.49 -6.24
N ASP A 20 30.60 -4.52 -5.70
CA ASP A 20 30.22 -5.70 -6.47
C ASP A 20 29.15 -5.37 -7.50
N GLN A 21 28.17 -4.49 -7.14
CA GLN A 21 27.18 -4.00 -8.10
C GLN A 21 27.82 -3.33 -9.32
N LYS A 22 28.90 -2.53 -9.13
CA LYS A 22 29.62 -1.92 -10.25
C LYS A 22 30.28 -2.97 -11.14
N ALA A 23 30.89 -3.99 -10.54
CA ALA A 23 31.53 -5.08 -11.29
C ALA A 23 30.49 -5.92 -12.05
N VAL A 24 29.33 -6.22 -11.42
CA VAL A 24 28.22 -6.94 -12.06
C VAL A 24 27.66 -6.13 -13.24
N LYS A 25 27.44 -4.82 -13.08
CA LYS A 25 26.99 -3.96 -14.18
C LYS A 25 27.90 -4.07 -15.40
N ALA A 26 29.21 -3.92 -15.20
CA ALA A 26 30.18 -4.06 -16.28
C ALA A 26 30.07 -5.43 -16.97
N SER A 27 30.02 -6.53 -16.18
CA SER A 27 29.91 -7.88 -16.74
C SER A 27 28.59 -8.12 -17.49
N VAL A 28 27.47 -7.53 -17.05
CA VAL A 28 26.18 -7.64 -17.75
C VAL A 28 26.21 -6.85 -19.06
N PHE A 29 26.86 -5.68 -19.09
CA PHE A 29 27.12 -4.93 -20.34
C PHE A 29 28.00 -5.71 -21.33
N ASP A 30 29.10 -6.28 -20.83
CA ASP A 30 29.99 -7.10 -21.68
C ASP A 30 29.22 -8.29 -22.25
N LEU A 31 28.34 -8.91 -21.48
CA LEU A 31 27.52 -10.05 -21.91
C LEU A 31 26.46 -9.65 -22.96
N GLN A 32 25.89 -8.44 -22.86
CA GLN A 32 24.98 -7.92 -23.87
C GLN A 32 25.71 -7.62 -25.21
N MET A 33 26.90 -7.07 -25.13
CA MET A 33 27.71 -6.72 -26.31
C MET A 33 28.32 -7.94 -26.99
N ASP A 34 28.76 -8.94 -26.21
CA ASP A 34 29.28 -10.21 -26.70
C ASP A 34 28.53 -11.41 -26.07
N PRO A 35 27.35 -11.78 -26.62
CA PRO A 35 26.59 -12.93 -26.15
C PRO A 35 27.33 -14.28 -26.32
N ALA A 36 28.39 -14.34 -27.12
CA ALA A 36 29.24 -15.51 -27.22
C ALA A 36 30.13 -15.70 -25.98
N GLY A 37 30.31 -14.62 -25.18
CA GLY A 37 30.94 -14.70 -23.87
C GLY A 37 32.45 -14.91 -23.88
N HIS A 38 33.17 -14.55 -24.95
CA HIS A 38 34.61 -14.78 -25.07
C HIS A 38 35.41 -14.06 -23.99
N GLY A 39 34.89 -12.92 -23.45
CA GLY A 39 35.54 -12.13 -22.40
C GLY A 39 35.23 -12.57 -20.97
N LEU A 40 34.10 -13.27 -20.73
CA LEU A 40 33.52 -13.50 -19.38
C LEU A 40 33.68 -14.91 -18.82
N GLN A 41 34.51 -15.79 -19.47
CA GLN A 41 34.70 -17.17 -19.04
C GLN A 41 33.39 -17.87 -18.66
N LEU A 42 32.44 -17.95 -19.59
CA LEU A 42 31.19 -18.68 -19.39
C LEU A 42 31.47 -20.17 -19.24
N HIS A 43 31.06 -20.72 -18.08
CA HIS A 43 31.14 -22.14 -17.79
C HIS A 43 29.74 -22.70 -17.61
N ARG A 44 29.50 -23.89 -18.19
CA ARG A 44 28.27 -24.63 -17.93
C ARG A 44 28.25 -25.10 -16.48
N ILE A 45 27.09 -25.12 -15.85
CA ILE A 45 26.93 -25.61 -14.47
C ILE A 45 26.61 -27.08 -14.53
N ASP A 46 27.61 -27.94 -14.29
CA ASP A 46 27.51 -29.39 -14.49
C ASP A 46 26.50 -30.07 -13.55
N ASN A 47 26.33 -29.55 -12.32
CA ASN A 47 25.40 -30.09 -11.33
C ASN A 47 23.97 -29.52 -11.48
N SER A 48 23.72 -28.58 -12.38
CA SER A 48 22.37 -28.07 -12.60
C SER A 48 21.50 -29.09 -13.32
N LYS A 49 20.26 -29.23 -12.86
CA LYS A 49 19.23 -30.04 -13.53
C LYS A 49 18.69 -29.40 -14.82
N ASP A 50 18.94 -28.10 -15.02
CA ASP A 50 18.72 -27.39 -16.26
C ASP A 50 20.02 -27.29 -17.07
N PRO A 51 20.10 -27.93 -18.24
CA PRO A 51 21.33 -27.95 -19.02
C PRO A 51 21.72 -26.61 -19.64
N ASN A 52 20.83 -25.62 -19.58
CA ASN A 52 21.04 -24.31 -20.17
C ASN A 52 21.56 -23.27 -19.17
N PHE A 53 21.79 -23.64 -17.92
CA PHE A 53 22.42 -22.76 -16.96
C PHE A 53 23.95 -22.70 -17.12
N TRP A 54 24.42 -21.47 -17.20
CA TRP A 54 25.83 -21.10 -17.32
C TRP A 54 26.21 -20.14 -16.20
N SER A 55 27.45 -20.17 -15.77
CA SER A 55 28.03 -19.22 -14.82
C SER A 55 29.02 -18.33 -15.50
N ALA A 56 28.89 -16.99 -15.35
CA ALA A 56 29.91 -16.01 -15.72
C ALA A 56 30.63 -15.51 -14.47
N ARG A 57 31.96 -15.39 -14.56
CA ARG A 57 32.81 -14.89 -13.49
C ARG A 57 32.86 -13.37 -13.52
N VAL A 58 32.26 -12.69 -12.53
CA VAL A 58 32.29 -11.23 -12.39
C VAL A 58 33.59 -10.77 -11.75
N ASN A 59 33.93 -11.37 -10.60
CA ASN A 59 35.17 -11.14 -9.90
C ASN A 59 35.63 -12.44 -9.19
N ARG A 60 36.50 -12.34 -8.19
CA ARG A 60 37.04 -13.52 -7.49
C ARG A 60 35.95 -14.32 -6.77
N ASP A 61 34.90 -13.67 -6.27
CA ASP A 61 33.88 -14.24 -5.42
C ASP A 61 32.47 -14.23 -6.06
N ILE A 62 32.11 -13.23 -6.84
CA ILE A 62 30.77 -13.06 -7.42
C ILE A 62 30.61 -13.84 -8.73
N ARG A 63 29.48 -14.55 -8.84
CA ARG A 63 29.07 -15.30 -10.05
C ARG A 63 27.71 -14.81 -10.53
N LEU A 64 27.62 -14.64 -11.84
CA LEU A 64 26.41 -14.33 -12.57
C LEU A 64 25.85 -15.60 -13.18
N ILE A 65 24.62 -15.95 -12.89
CA ILE A 65 23.93 -17.10 -13.46
C ILE A 65 23.14 -16.66 -14.67
N VAL A 66 23.38 -17.32 -15.79
CA VAL A 66 22.79 -17.03 -17.08
C VAL A 66 22.12 -18.28 -17.63
N HIS A 67 20.92 -18.17 -18.13
CA HIS A 67 20.27 -19.24 -18.89
C HIS A 67 20.41 -18.91 -20.38
N LYS A 68 21.16 -19.75 -21.09
CA LYS A 68 21.54 -19.54 -22.49
C LYS A 68 20.90 -20.60 -23.40
N THR A 69 20.16 -20.12 -24.37
CA THR A 69 19.55 -20.94 -25.44
C THR A 69 20.05 -20.44 -26.82
N PRO A 70 19.76 -21.13 -27.92
CA PRO A 70 20.13 -20.63 -29.27
C PRO A 70 19.49 -19.28 -29.62
N SER A 71 18.31 -18.95 -29.06
CA SER A 71 17.54 -17.75 -29.39
C SER A 71 17.59 -16.65 -28.31
N SER A 72 17.96 -16.98 -27.07
CA SER A 72 17.90 -16.05 -25.95
C SER A 72 19.03 -16.24 -24.94
N MET A 73 19.35 -15.16 -24.24
CA MET A 73 20.25 -15.11 -23.09
C MET A 73 19.55 -14.38 -21.96
N LEU A 74 19.20 -15.12 -20.91
CA LEU A 74 18.52 -14.59 -19.73
C LEU A 74 19.50 -14.50 -18.56
N VAL A 75 19.73 -13.29 -18.06
CA VAL A 75 20.45 -13.04 -16.79
C VAL A 75 19.50 -13.37 -15.65
N ALA A 76 19.74 -14.50 -14.98
CA ALA A 76 18.77 -15.10 -14.07
C ALA A 76 19.02 -14.79 -12.58
N TYR A 77 20.31 -14.76 -12.16
CA TYR A 77 20.67 -14.56 -10.74
C TYR A 77 22.11 -14.09 -10.57
N VAL A 78 22.43 -13.46 -9.46
CA VAL A 78 23.81 -13.09 -9.08
C VAL A 78 23.99 -13.16 -7.57
N ASP A 79 25.10 -13.79 -7.12
CA ASP A 79 25.47 -13.84 -5.69
C ASP A 79 26.95 -14.30 -5.56
N HIS A 80 27.41 -14.43 -4.33
CA HIS A 80 28.66 -15.10 -3.99
C HIS A 80 28.67 -16.54 -4.54
N HIS A 81 29.86 -17.03 -4.87
CA HIS A 81 30.09 -18.28 -5.58
C HIS A 81 29.17 -19.42 -5.14
N ASP A 82 29.19 -19.81 -3.86
CA ASP A 82 28.47 -20.98 -3.37
C ASP A 82 26.95 -20.80 -3.42
N LYS A 83 26.46 -19.59 -3.10
CA LYS A 83 25.04 -19.27 -3.15
C LYS A 83 24.51 -19.22 -4.60
N ALA A 84 25.30 -18.71 -5.52
CA ALA A 84 24.90 -18.64 -6.92
C ALA A 84 24.76 -20.04 -7.54
N TYR A 85 25.72 -20.94 -7.26
CA TYR A 85 25.64 -22.33 -7.72
C TYR A 85 24.49 -23.09 -7.07
N ALA A 86 24.34 -23.00 -5.74
CA ALA A 86 23.22 -23.63 -5.02
C ALA A 86 21.85 -23.15 -5.53
N TRP A 87 21.74 -21.88 -5.96
CA TRP A 87 20.53 -21.36 -6.59
C TRP A 87 20.24 -22.03 -7.93
N ALA A 88 21.24 -22.18 -8.81
CA ALA A 88 21.11 -22.79 -10.14
C ALA A 88 20.86 -24.30 -10.11
N GLU A 89 21.45 -25.01 -9.14
CA GLU A 89 21.27 -26.45 -8.98
C GLU A 89 19.84 -26.86 -8.62
N ARG A 90 19.12 -25.97 -7.92
CA ARG A 90 17.76 -26.23 -7.43
C ARG A 90 16.67 -25.66 -8.33
N ARG A 91 17.00 -25.11 -9.50
CA ARG A 91 16.01 -24.45 -10.36
C ARG A 91 16.12 -24.89 -11.80
N ARG A 92 15.00 -24.76 -12.51
CA ARG A 92 14.93 -24.89 -13.96
C ARG A 92 14.07 -23.80 -14.56
N ILE A 93 14.30 -23.48 -15.80
CA ILE A 93 13.50 -22.51 -16.56
C ILE A 93 12.76 -23.25 -17.66
N GLU A 94 11.43 -23.21 -17.59
CA GLU A 94 10.57 -23.93 -18.52
C GLU A 94 9.31 -23.12 -18.86
N ALA A 95 8.71 -23.41 -20.01
CA ALA A 95 7.37 -22.91 -20.32
C ALA A 95 6.34 -23.79 -19.61
N HIS A 96 5.43 -23.15 -18.87
CA HIS A 96 4.38 -23.89 -18.16
C HIS A 96 3.43 -24.59 -19.15
N PRO A 97 3.16 -25.90 -18.97
CA PRO A 97 2.47 -26.71 -19.99
C PRO A 97 1.05 -26.24 -20.33
N ARG A 98 0.38 -25.55 -19.42
CA ARG A 98 -0.99 -25.08 -19.63
C ARG A 98 -1.11 -23.58 -19.92
N THR A 99 -0.34 -22.75 -19.25
CA THR A 99 -0.40 -21.30 -19.47
C THR A 99 0.52 -20.82 -20.59
N GLY A 100 1.59 -21.55 -20.90
CA GLY A 100 2.60 -21.17 -21.87
C GLY A 100 3.58 -20.09 -21.38
N ALA A 101 3.42 -19.58 -20.15
CA ALA A 101 4.33 -18.61 -19.56
C ALA A 101 5.67 -19.24 -19.18
N ILE A 102 6.77 -18.52 -19.37
CA ILE A 102 8.10 -18.96 -18.90
C ILE A 102 8.16 -18.77 -17.39
N GLN A 103 8.54 -19.84 -16.69
CA GLN A 103 8.67 -19.89 -15.24
C GLN A 103 10.07 -20.28 -14.81
N ILE A 104 10.53 -19.71 -13.69
CA ILE A 104 11.70 -20.17 -12.94
C ILE A 104 11.16 -21.06 -11.81
N VAL A 105 11.26 -22.36 -11.96
CA VAL A 105 10.66 -23.36 -11.07
C VAL A 105 11.71 -23.92 -10.12
N GLU A 106 11.42 -23.94 -8.83
CA GLU A 106 12.25 -24.61 -7.84
C GLU A 106 11.95 -26.11 -7.82
N ILE A 107 13.00 -26.94 -7.97
CA ILE A 107 12.89 -28.39 -8.05
C ILE A 107 12.86 -28.95 -6.64
N ARG A 108 11.83 -29.72 -6.33
CA ARG A 108 11.68 -30.38 -5.03
C ARG A 108 12.70 -31.51 -4.87
N GLU A 109 13.62 -31.37 -3.92
CA GLU A 109 14.40 -32.52 -3.44
C GLU A 109 13.57 -33.29 -2.40
N ARG A 110 13.27 -34.55 -2.66
CA ARG A 110 12.76 -35.46 -1.62
C ARG A 110 13.89 -35.67 -0.63
N VAL A 111 13.87 -34.95 0.47
CA VAL A 111 14.65 -35.30 1.65
C VAL A 111 13.91 -36.48 2.26
N GLU A 112 14.48 -37.70 2.14
CA GLU A 112 14.10 -38.80 3.02
C GLU A 112 14.42 -38.35 4.45
N GLU A 113 13.39 -38.21 5.29
CA GLU A 113 13.58 -38.02 6.72
C GLU A 113 14.40 -39.20 7.28
N VAL A 114 15.69 -38.99 7.44
CA VAL A 114 16.51 -39.87 8.28
C VAL A 114 16.03 -39.68 9.71
N ALA A 115 15.29 -40.63 10.21
CA ALA A 115 14.81 -40.67 11.58
C ALA A 115 16.00 -40.46 12.55
N ARG A 116 16.03 -39.28 13.19
CA ARG A 116 16.97 -39.04 14.29
C ARG A 116 16.59 -39.93 15.48
N PRO A 117 17.53 -40.64 16.12
CA PRO A 117 17.23 -41.39 17.32
C PRO A 117 16.78 -40.43 18.42
N ALA A 118 15.65 -40.76 19.05
CA ALA A 118 15.08 -40.03 20.15
C ALA A 118 16.06 -39.85 21.30
N THR A 119 16.51 -38.62 21.54
CA THR A 119 17.11 -38.25 22.83
C THR A 119 15.99 -38.14 23.86
N LEU A 120 16.14 -38.82 24.98
CA LEU A 120 15.24 -38.78 26.11
C LEU A 120 15.26 -37.37 26.70
N ASP A 121 14.27 -36.56 26.39
CA ASP A 121 13.95 -35.32 27.12
C ASP A 121 12.81 -35.62 28.09
N LEU A 122 13.05 -35.31 29.36
CA LEU A 122 12.10 -35.42 30.45
C LEU A 122 10.85 -34.53 30.14
N VAL A 123 9.76 -35.21 29.83
CA VAL A 123 8.47 -34.57 29.55
C VAL A 123 7.82 -34.14 30.85
N LEU A 124 7.70 -32.83 31.05
CA LEU A 124 6.67 -32.26 31.94
C LEU A 124 5.32 -32.34 31.21
N PRO A 125 4.21 -32.68 31.90
CA PRO A 125 2.93 -32.85 31.21
C PRO A 125 2.37 -31.49 30.75
N GLU A 126 2.55 -31.20 29.47
CA GLU A 126 1.79 -30.14 28.79
C GLU A 126 0.30 -30.55 28.74
N ARG A 127 -0.56 -29.64 29.18
CA ARG A 127 -1.99 -29.75 28.98
C ARG A 127 -2.29 -29.94 27.49
N ALA A 128 -2.92 -31.04 27.15
CA ALA A 128 -3.40 -31.34 25.82
C ALA A 128 -4.44 -30.28 25.38
N ASN A 129 -3.99 -29.23 24.71
CA ASN A 129 -4.85 -28.42 23.87
C ASN A 129 -5.12 -29.26 22.62
N ALA A 130 -6.35 -29.66 22.42
CA ALA A 130 -6.81 -30.27 21.20
C ALA A 130 -6.46 -29.32 20.04
N ARG A 131 -5.43 -29.67 19.24
CA ARG A 131 -5.15 -28.99 17.97
C ARG A 131 -6.35 -29.26 17.09
N THR A 132 -7.20 -28.25 16.91
CA THR A 132 -8.22 -28.27 15.87
C THR A 132 -7.47 -28.34 14.56
N GLU A 133 -7.66 -29.43 13.80
CA GLU A 133 -7.05 -29.56 12.46
C GLU A 133 -7.47 -28.34 11.63
N GLN A 134 -6.50 -27.54 11.18
CA GLN A 134 -6.76 -26.40 10.34
C GLN A 134 -7.32 -26.89 8.98
N PRO A 135 -8.36 -26.27 8.45
CA PRO A 135 -8.92 -26.67 7.16
C PRO A 135 -7.89 -26.49 6.05
N LYS A 136 -7.81 -27.48 5.15
CA LYS A 136 -6.96 -27.40 3.96
C LYS A 136 -7.59 -26.46 2.96
N LEU A 137 -6.85 -25.43 2.50
CA LEU A 137 -7.36 -24.35 1.65
C LEU A 137 -7.73 -24.82 0.23
N PHE A 138 -7.02 -25.80 -0.32
CA PHE A 138 -7.12 -26.18 -1.74
C PHE A 138 -7.51 -27.65 -1.94
N ALA A 139 -8.03 -28.31 -0.91
CA ALA A 139 -8.38 -29.73 -0.99
C ALA A 139 -9.46 -30.07 -2.03
N THR A 140 -10.30 -29.11 -2.36
CA THR A 140 -11.39 -29.26 -3.32
C THR A 140 -10.97 -29.05 -4.79
N LEU A 141 -9.72 -28.57 -5.02
CA LEU A 141 -9.20 -28.31 -6.37
C LEU A 141 -8.57 -29.56 -6.96
N ASP A 142 -8.90 -29.85 -8.20
CA ASP A 142 -8.24 -30.89 -8.99
C ASP A 142 -6.91 -30.42 -9.59
N ASP A 143 -6.12 -31.35 -10.12
CA ASP A 143 -4.83 -31.06 -10.73
C ASP A 143 -4.97 -30.14 -11.95
N SER A 144 -6.06 -30.28 -12.70
CA SER A 144 -6.33 -29.45 -13.89
C SER A 144 -6.55 -27.98 -13.50
N ALA A 145 -7.30 -27.73 -12.43
CA ALA A 145 -7.54 -26.38 -11.92
C ALA A 145 -6.22 -25.74 -11.42
N LEU A 146 -5.41 -26.47 -10.66
CA LEU A 146 -4.13 -25.98 -10.16
C LEU A 146 -3.12 -25.71 -11.29
N LEU A 147 -3.03 -26.61 -12.28
CA LEU A 147 -2.21 -26.40 -13.47
C LEU A 147 -2.70 -25.20 -14.29
N SER A 148 -4.02 -24.95 -14.37
CA SER A 148 -4.55 -23.82 -15.13
C SER A 148 -4.13 -22.45 -14.62
N VAL A 149 -3.73 -22.37 -13.35
CA VAL A 149 -3.27 -21.13 -12.69
C VAL A 149 -1.75 -21.07 -12.52
N GLY A 150 -1.01 -21.97 -13.16
CA GLY A 150 0.44 -21.92 -13.21
C GLY A 150 1.16 -22.67 -12.07
N VAL A 151 0.46 -23.52 -11.30
CA VAL A 151 1.11 -24.37 -10.30
C VAL A 151 1.94 -25.45 -11.00
N PRO A 152 3.27 -25.56 -10.73
CA PRO A 152 4.09 -26.61 -11.34
C PRO A 152 3.65 -28.00 -10.88
N ALA A 153 3.79 -29.01 -11.76
CA ALA A 153 3.35 -30.37 -11.50
C ALA A 153 3.96 -30.97 -10.23
N ASP A 154 5.20 -30.64 -9.92
CA ASP A 154 5.93 -31.13 -8.76
C ASP A 154 5.34 -30.66 -7.42
N TRP A 155 4.54 -29.58 -7.42
CA TRP A 155 4.00 -28.94 -6.21
C TRP A 155 2.50 -29.18 -6.00
N LEU A 156 1.80 -29.88 -6.89
CA LEU A 156 0.34 -30.08 -6.83
C LEU A 156 -0.12 -30.74 -5.52
N ALA A 157 0.62 -31.76 -5.05
CA ALA A 157 0.27 -32.49 -3.84
C ALA A 157 0.41 -31.60 -2.58
N ASP A 158 1.48 -30.81 -2.52
CA ASP A 158 1.75 -29.92 -1.39
C ASP A 158 0.74 -28.78 -1.32
N VAL A 159 0.40 -28.18 -2.47
CA VAL A 159 -0.62 -27.15 -2.56
C VAL A 159 -1.98 -27.69 -2.07
N ARG A 160 -2.41 -28.89 -2.49
CA ARG A 160 -3.67 -29.48 -2.00
C ARG A 160 -3.66 -29.81 -0.51
N ALA A 161 -2.51 -30.15 0.03
CA ALA A 161 -2.37 -30.44 1.46
C ALA A 161 -2.25 -29.20 2.33
N ALA A 162 -2.02 -28.02 1.74
CA ALA A 162 -1.70 -26.81 2.48
C ALA A 162 -2.88 -26.30 3.33
N THR A 163 -2.59 -26.05 4.59
CA THR A 163 -3.39 -25.24 5.51
C THR A 163 -3.02 -23.75 5.36
N GLU A 164 -3.68 -22.84 6.07
CA GLU A 164 -3.34 -21.41 5.99
C GLU A 164 -1.84 -21.18 6.33
N ASP A 165 -1.34 -21.72 7.42
CA ASP A 165 0.07 -21.56 7.79
C ASP A 165 1.02 -22.33 6.85
N GLY A 166 0.64 -23.53 6.43
CA GLY A 166 1.42 -24.34 5.49
C GLY A 166 1.54 -23.71 4.11
N PHE A 167 0.53 -22.99 3.65
CA PHE A 167 0.57 -22.33 2.37
C PHE A 167 1.63 -21.23 2.31
N PHE A 168 1.82 -20.48 3.39
CA PHE A 168 2.86 -19.44 3.44
C PHE A 168 4.28 -20.00 3.37
N THR A 169 4.49 -21.23 3.81
CA THR A 169 5.78 -21.90 3.63
C THR A 169 6.01 -22.36 2.19
N LEU A 170 4.95 -22.55 1.40
CA LEU A 170 5.02 -22.92 -0.02
C LEU A 170 5.19 -21.72 -0.96
N VAL A 171 4.63 -20.55 -0.63
CA VAL A 171 4.65 -19.35 -1.48
C VAL A 171 6.06 -19.00 -2.00
N PRO A 172 7.15 -19.03 -1.21
CA PRO A 172 8.49 -18.71 -1.71
C PRO A 172 9.04 -19.70 -2.75
N HIS A 173 8.48 -20.90 -2.82
CA HIS A 173 8.91 -21.98 -3.72
C HIS A 173 8.06 -22.07 -5.00
N LEU A 174 6.89 -21.44 -5.01
CA LEU A 174 5.99 -21.45 -6.16
C LEU A 174 6.26 -20.26 -7.09
N PRO A 175 6.01 -20.41 -8.40
CA PRO A 175 5.95 -19.27 -9.31
C PRO A 175 4.94 -18.24 -8.80
N ALA A 176 5.25 -16.92 -8.93
CA ALA A 176 4.43 -15.88 -8.30
C ALA A 176 3.01 -15.84 -8.90
N GLU A 177 2.82 -16.13 -10.21
CA GLU A 177 1.48 -16.27 -10.81
C GLU A 177 0.65 -17.36 -10.16
N ALA A 178 1.27 -18.49 -9.85
CA ALA A 178 0.62 -19.58 -9.14
C ALA A 178 0.30 -19.17 -7.68
N SER A 179 1.26 -18.57 -6.98
CA SER A 179 1.08 -18.06 -5.62
C SER A 179 -0.03 -17.02 -5.53
N GLU A 180 -0.07 -16.09 -6.48
CA GLU A 180 -1.07 -15.05 -6.57
C GLU A 180 -2.47 -15.60 -6.85
N ALA A 181 -2.60 -16.56 -7.77
CA ALA A 181 -3.87 -17.19 -8.08
C ALA A 181 -4.40 -18.04 -6.91
N LEU A 182 -3.51 -18.77 -6.24
CA LEU A 182 -3.85 -19.54 -5.05
C LEU A 182 -4.27 -18.64 -3.88
N LEU A 183 -3.57 -17.51 -3.67
CA LEU A 183 -3.94 -16.50 -2.70
C LEU A 183 -5.32 -15.92 -2.99
N GLN A 184 -5.60 -15.62 -4.25
CA GLN A 184 -6.92 -15.16 -4.67
C GLN A 184 -7.98 -16.21 -4.36
N TYR A 185 -7.76 -17.48 -4.72
CA TYR A 185 -8.69 -18.54 -4.42
C TYR A 185 -8.94 -18.68 -2.92
N ALA A 186 -7.90 -18.67 -2.10
CA ALA A 186 -8.01 -18.74 -0.65
C ALA A 186 -8.84 -17.59 -0.05
N THR A 187 -8.86 -16.43 -0.70
CA THR A 187 -9.56 -15.23 -0.20
C THR A 187 -10.96 -15.04 -0.78
N THR A 188 -11.23 -15.54 -1.99
CA THR A 188 -12.48 -15.28 -2.73
C THR A 188 -13.29 -16.53 -3.03
N GLY A 189 -12.71 -17.72 -2.82
CA GLY A 189 -13.34 -19.01 -3.19
C GLY A 189 -13.36 -19.31 -4.69
N GLY A 190 -12.66 -18.51 -5.52
CA GLY A 190 -12.62 -18.71 -6.96
C GLY A 190 -11.38 -18.17 -7.65
N PHE A 191 -11.03 -18.73 -8.82
CA PHE A 191 -9.98 -18.18 -9.68
C PHE A 191 -10.56 -17.12 -10.62
N PHE A 192 -9.85 -16.02 -10.79
CA PHE A 192 -10.15 -15.07 -11.85
C PHE A 192 -9.43 -15.49 -13.13
N VAL A 193 -10.18 -15.94 -14.12
CA VAL A 193 -9.63 -16.20 -15.46
C VAL A 193 -9.90 -14.96 -16.32
N PRO A 194 -8.86 -14.22 -16.77
CA PRO A 194 -9.05 -13.13 -17.71
C PRO A 194 -9.59 -13.72 -19.04
N PRO A 195 -10.58 -13.07 -19.69
CA PRO A 195 -11.10 -13.53 -20.96
C PRO A 195 -10.01 -13.47 -22.04
N PRO A 196 -10.00 -14.40 -23.02
CA PRO A 196 -9.02 -14.41 -24.10
C PRO A 196 -9.08 -13.11 -24.91
N VAL A 197 -7.92 -12.56 -25.24
CA VAL A 197 -7.79 -11.32 -26.02
C VAL A 197 -8.19 -11.57 -27.47
N GLY A 198 -9.35 -11.06 -27.89
CA GLY A 198 -9.80 -11.09 -29.28
C GLY A 198 -10.48 -9.76 -29.67
N PRO A 199 -10.41 -9.30 -30.93
CA PRO A 199 -10.94 -8.00 -31.35
C PRO A 199 -12.46 -8.05 -31.51
N GLY A 200 -13.21 -7.32 -30.66
CA GLY A 200 -14.65 -7.10 -30.83
C GLY A 200 -15.38 -6.66 -29.54
N PRO A 201 -16.52 -5.94 -29.63
CA PRO A 201 -17.26 -5.45 -28.48
C PRO A 201 -17.95 -6.63 -27.75
N ARG A 202 -17.85 -6.62 -26.40
CA ARG A 202 -18.27 -7.74 -25.56
C ARG A 202 -19.50 -7.44 -24.72
N VAL A 203 -20.45 -8.38 -24.78
CA VAL A 203 -21.60 -8.51 -23.91
C VAL A 203 -21.22 -9.46 -22.77
N PHE A 204 -21.40 -9.04 -21.53
CA PHE A 204 -21.08 -9.85 -20.35
C PHE A 204 -22.21 -10.85 -20.05
N ALA A 205 -21.90 -12.13 -20.03
CA ALA A 205 -22.73 -13.16 -19.44
C ALA A 205 -21.96 -13.86 -18.32
N SER A 206 -22.51 -13.83 -17.12
CA SER A 206 -22.05 -14.65 -15.99
C SER A 206 -22.41 -16.10 -16.24
N ARG A 207 -21.43 -16.95 -16.54
CA ARG A 207 -21.60 -18.41 -16.57
C ARG A 207 -20.56 -19.08 -15.69
N ALA A 208 -21.05 -19.95 -14.80
CA ALA A 208 -20.23 -20.96 -14.15
C ALA A 208 -19.64 -21.88 -15.23
N PHE A 209 -18.33 -22.13 -15.16
CA PHE A 209 -17.63 -22.94 -16.16
C PHE A 209 -17.77 -24.42 -15.84
N ASP A 210 -18.31 -25.15 -16.82
CA ASP A 210 -18.23 -26.60 -16.90
C ASP A 210 -16.88 -26.96 -17.56
N VAL A 211 -16.04 -27.70 -16.83
CA VAL A 211 -14.69 -28.08 -17.30
C VAL A 211 -14.83 -29.38 -18.11
N SER A 212 -15.12 -29.25 -19.40
CA SER A 212 -14.98 -30.36 -20.32
C SER A 212 -13.53 -30.48 -20.80
N SER A 213 -12.99 -31.68 -20.68
CA SER A 213 -11.62 -32.07 -21.01
C SER A 213 -11.36 -31.98 -22.52
N GLU A 214 -10.67 -30.94 -22.98
CA GLU A 214 -10.02 -30.92 -24.28
C GLU A 214 -8.60 -31.47 -24.22
N PRO A 215 -8.12 -32.18 -25.28
CA PRO A 215 -6.77 -32.78 -25.27
C PRO A 215 -5.68 -31.69 -25.30
N LEU A 216 -4.61 -31.93 -24.56
CA LEU A 216 -3.42 -31.08 -24.45
C LEU A 216 -2.76 -30.85 -25.81
N SER A 217 -2.73 -29.60 -26.28
CA SER A 217 -1.87 -29.17 -27.38
C SER A 217 -0.38 -29.28 -26.98
N PRO A 218 0.54 -29.53 -27.94
CA PRO A 218 1.95 -29.70 -27.63
C PRO A 218 2.51 -28.47 -26.95
N THR A 219 3.27 -28.68 -25.87
CA THR A 219 3.93 -27.67 -25.02
C THR A 219 4.82 -26.78 -25.88
N PRO A 220 4.62 -25.44 -25.91
CA PRO A 220 5.55 -24.53 -26.57
C PRO A 220 6.94 -24.60 -25.89
N ALA A 221 8.00 -24.55 -26.66
CA ALA A 221 9.36 -24.50 -26.12
C ALA A 221 9.57 -23.18 -25.36
N ALA A 222 10.34 -23.20 -24.27
CA ALA A 222 10.65 -21.99 -23.45
C ALA A 222 11.36 -20.86 -24.24
N THR A 223 11.65 -21.07 -25.51
CA THR A 223 12.28 -20.14 -26.44
C THR A 223 11.30 -19.60 -27.50
N ASP A 224 10.04 -20.03 -27.46
CA ASP A 224 9.03 -19.59 -28.41
C ASP A 224 8.71 -18.10 -28.21
N ALA A 225 8.61 -17.35 -29.30
CA ALA A 225 8.27 -15.93 -29.27
C ALA A 225 6.91 -15.66 -28.58
N ALA A 226 6.00 -16.62 -28.66
CA ALA A 226 4.70 -16.56 -27.99
C ALA A 226 4.85 -16.68 -26.46
N ALA A 227 5.72 -17.55 -25.97
CA ALA A 227 5.99 -17.72 -24.54
C ALA A 227 6.71 -16.50 -23.94
N LEU A 228 7.63 -15.88 -24.71
CA LEU A 228 8.30 -14.63 -24.32
C LEU A 228 7.34 -13.43 -24.33
N ALA A 229 6.34 -13.41 -25.18
CA ALA A 229 5.33 -12.36 -25.24
C ALA A 229 4.17 -12.57 -24.25
N HIS A 230 4.15 -13.68 -23.52
CA HIS A 230 3.10 -13.98 -22.56
C HIS A 230 3.08 -12.93 -21.44
N PRO A 231 1.91 -12.39 -21.02
CA PRO A 231 1.82 -11.35 -20.00
C PRO A 231 2.52 -11.70 -18.67
N ASP A 232 2.40 -12.96 -18.22
CA ASP A 232 3.05 -13.41 -16.98
C ASP A 232 4.56 -13.59 -17.13
N THR A 233 5.05 -13.93 -18.32
CA THR A 233 6.49 -13.91 -18.63
C THR A 233 7.04 -12.49 -18.58
N LEU A 234 6.35 -11.52 -19.21
CA LEU A 234 6.76 -10.11 -19.24
C LEU A 234 6.77 -9.44 -17.85
N ARG A 235 6.07 -9.99 -16.89
CA ARG A 235 6.09 -9.53 -15.49
C ARG A 235 7.40 -9.85 -14.77
N ARG A 236 8.14 -10.86 -15.22
CA ARG A 236 9.32 -11.42 -14.55
C ARG A 236 10.57 -11.37 -15.38
N ILE A 237 10.40 -11.42 -16.68
CA ILE A 237 11.50 -11.47 -17.64
C ILE A 237 11.33 -10.28 -18.56
N ARG A 238 12.31 -9.39 -18.52
CA ARG A 238 12.34 -8.19 -19.34
C ARG A 238 13.23 -8.40 -20.54
N LEU A 239 12.70 -8.14 -21.74
CA LEU A 239 13.47 -8.01 -22.96
C LEU A 239 14.21 -6.66 -22.92
N ILE A 240 15.52 -6.67 -23.17
CA ILE A 240 16.38 -5.49 -23.25
C ILE A 240 16.79 -5.30 -24.71
N ALA A 241 16.32 -4.24 -25.32
CA ALA A 241 16.54 -3.99 -26.74
C ALA A 241 17.91 -3.35 -27.03
N ASP A 242 18.38 -2.45 -26.16
CA ASP A 242 19.59 -1.69 -26.33
C ASP A 242 20.32 -1.40 -25.01
N GLN A 243 21.47 -0.72 -25.11
CA GLN A 243 22.32 -0.38 -23.98
C GLN A 243 21.65 0.64 -23.04
N GLU A 244 20.92 1.60 -23.57
CA GLU A 244 20.25 2.64 -22.77
C GLU A 244 19.14 2.01 -21.90
N GLU A 245 18.41 1.06 -22.46
CA GLU A 245 17.41 0.29 -21.74
C GLU A 245 18.03 -0.61 -20.67
N LEU A 246 19.22 -1.18 -20.91
CA LEU A 246 19.97 -1.93 -19.91
C LEU A 246 20.44 -1.02 -18.77
N GLU A 247 20.99 0.17 -19.07
CA GLU A 247 21.38 1.15 -18.05
C GLU A 247 20.21 1.54 -17.16
N GLN A 248 19.06 1.83 -17.77
CA GLN A 248 17.83 2.14 -17.02
C GLN A 248 17.36 0.95 -16.17
N ALA A 249 17.42 -0.28 -16.70
CA ALA A 249 17.04 -1.47 -15.96
C ALA A 249 17.94 -1.75 -14.75
N LEU A 250 19.23 -1.46 -14.86
CA LEU A 250 20.20 -1.64 -13.79
C LEU A 250 20.30 -0.44 -12.82
N ALA A 251 19.84 0.75 -13.23
CA ALA A 251 19.86 1.95 -12.39
C ALA A 251 18.64 2.06 -11.45
N TYR A 252 17.46 1.60 -11.89
CA TYR A 252 16.20 1.74 -11.16
C TYR A 252 15.40 0.42 -11.09
N PRO A 253 15.95 -0.63 -10.51
CA PRO A 253 15.32 -1.94 -10.58
C PRO A 253 14.01 -2.02 -9.78
N TRP A 254 13.91 -1.30 -8.66
CA TRP A 254 12.82 -1.40 -7.70
C TRP A 254 11.59 -0.54 -8.03
N GLU A 255 11.79 0.72 -8.49
CA GLU A 255 10.67 1.65 -8.72
C GLU A 255 9.75 1.19 -9.86
N LYS A 256 10.29 0.50 -10.86
CA LYS A 256 9.48 -0.06 -11.97
C LYS A 256 8.63 -1.25 -11.56
N TRP A 257 9.10 -2.08 -10.62
CA TRP A 257 8.35 -3.24 -10.14
C TRP A 257 7.19 -2.85 -9.21
N GLY A 258 7.33 -1.78 -8.44
CA GLY A 258 6.29 -1.24 -7.56
C GLY A 258 5.05 -0.69 -8.26
N VAL A 259 5.03 -0.66 -9.61
CA VAL A 259 3.94 -0.11 -10.42
C VAL A 259 3.13 -1.19 -11.14
N PHE A 260 3.46 -2.49 -11.03
CA PHE A 260 2.73 -3.55 -11.71
C PHE A 260 1.42 -3.91 -11.00
N LEU A 261 0.39 -4.16 -11.82
CA LEU A 261 -0.91 -4.62 -11.36
C LEU A 261 -0.96 -6.13 -11.19
N HIS A 262 -1.43 -6.55 -10.04
CA HIS A 262 -1.91 -7.92 -9.83
C HIS A 262 -3.18 -8.19 -10.67
N PRO A 263 -3.46 -9.44 -11.10
CA PRO A 263 -4.66 -9.76 -11.86
C PRO A 263 -5.97 -9.26 -11.24
N SER A 264 -6.15 -9.41 -9.91
CA SER A 264 -7.32 -8.90 -9.21
C SER A 264 -7.45 -7.37 -9.23
N GLN A 265 -6.32 -6.65 -9.19
CA GLN A 265 -6.27 -5.20 -9.33
C GLN A 265 -6.55 -4.77 -10.77
N ARG A 266 -6.04 -5.52 -11.77
CA ARG A 266 -6.28 -5.27 -13.19
C ARG A 266 -7.76 -5.29 -13.54
N ALA A 267 -8.50 -6.28 -13.02
CA ALA A 267 -9.95 -6.35 -13.20
C ALA A 267 -10.67 -5.08 -12.73
N LEU A 268 -10.23 -4.48 -11.62
CA LEU A 268 -10.81 -3.23 -11.10
C LEU A 268 -10.39 -2.01 -11.92
N VAL A 269 -9.18 -2.00 -12.46
CA VAL A 269 -8.71 -0.94 -13.36
C VAL A 269 -9.49 -0.94 -14.66
N GLU A 270 -9.71 -2.11 -15.26
CA GLU A 270 -10.38 -2.29 -16.57
C GLU A 270 -11.90 -2.16 -16.49
N ARG A 271 -12.49 -2.38 -15.32
CA ARG A 271 -13.95 -2.34 -15.14
C ARG A 271 -14.50 -0.93 -15.29
N SER A 272 -15.57 -0.77 -16.07
CA SER A 272 -16.35 0.47 -16.11
C SER A 272 -17.46 0.46 -15.06
N PHE A 273 -17.70 1.63 -14.44
CA PHE A 273 -18.70 1.83 -13.40
C PHE A 273 -19.74 2.86 -13.85
N SER A 274 -21.00 2.54 -13.65
CA SER A 274 -22.13 3.42 -14.05
C SER A 274 -22.26 4.70 -13.19
N GLY A 275 -21.48 4.83 -12.13
CA GLY A 275 -21.49 5.98 -11.20
C GLY A 275 -20.23 5.97 -10.31
N PRO A 276 -20.22 6.75 -9.21
CA PRO A 276 -19.11 6.75 -8.28
C PRO A 276 -18.75 5.34 -7.81
N ALA A 277 -17.47 5.02 -7.81
CA ALA A 277 -16.96 3.71 -7.41
C ALA A 277 -15.87 3.85 -6.35
N ARG A 278 -15.76 2.82 -5.47
CA ARG A 278 -14.77 2.78 -4.39
C ARG A 278 -13.93 1.52 -4.48
N VAL A 279 -12.62 1.68 -4.25
CA VAL A 279 -11.70 0.59 -3.93
C VAL A 279 -11.21 0.77 -2.49
N ALA A 280 -11.52 -0.22 -1.67
CA ALA A 280 -11.07 -0.33 -0.30
C ALA A 280 -9.94 -1.36 -0.17
N GLY A 281 -9.31 -1.43 0.99
CA GLY A 281 -8.31 -2.43 1.33
C GLY A 281 -7.37 -1.92 2.42
N SER A 282 -6.75 -2.83 3.17
CA SER A 282 -5.80 -2.48 4.22
C SER A 282 -4.52 -1.84 3.67
N ALA A 283 -3.61 -1.43 4.57
CA ALA A 283 -2.30 -0.92 4.17
C ALA A 283 -1.56 -1.92 3.26
N GLY A 284 -0.89 -1.42 2.22
CA GLY A 284 -0.05 -2.25 1.36
C GLY A 284 -0.78 -3.06 0.28
N THR A 285 -2.11 -2.98 0.16
CA THR A 285 -2.88 -3.72 -0.87
C THR A 285 -2.83 -3.11 -2.27
N GLY A 286 -2.11 -2.01 -2.48
CA GLY A 286 -1.88 -1.41 -3.79
C GLY A 286 -3.00 -0.50 -4.30
N LYS A 287 -3.82 0.08 -3.43
CA LYS A 287 -4.89 1.05 -3.78
C LYS A 287 -4.40 2.18 -4.66
N THR A 288 -3.29 2.82 -4.28
CA THR A 288 -2.62 3.89 -5.04
C THR A 288 -2.23 3.43 -6.44
N ILE A 289 -1.73 2.20 -6.59
CA ILE A 289 -1.36 1.63 -7.88
C ILE A 289 -2.59 1.43 -8.75
N VAL A 290 -3.69 0.92 -8.19
CA VAL A 290 -4.98 0.83 -8.89
C VAL A 290 -5.46 2.21 -9.35
N ALA A 291 -5.36 3.24 -8.50
CA ALA A 291 -5.73 4.61 -8.82
C ALA A 291 -4.92 5.18 -10.01
N ILE A 292 -3.58 5.04 -9.98
CA ILE A 292 -2.70 5.51 -11.06
C ILE A 292 -3.00 4.78 -12.38
N HIS A 293 -3.07 3.44 -12.35
CA HIS A 293 -3.40 2.67 -13.57
C HIS A 293 -4.76 3.00 -14.14
N ARG A 294 -5.75 3.24 -13.27
CA ARG A 294 -7.07 3.65 -13.71
C ARG A 294 -7.05 5.02 -14.39
N ALA A 295 -6.33 5.98 -13.83
CA ALA A 295 -6.15 7.30 -14.47
C ALA A 295 -5.50 7.17 -15.86
N VAL A 296 -4.46 6.33 -15.98
CA VAL A 296 -3.79 6.04 -17.26
C VAL A 296 -4.74 5.37 -18.25
N ARG A 297 -5.51 4.35 -17.83
CA ARG A 297 -6.50 3.70 -18.68
C ARG A 297 -7.53 4.70 -19.22
N LEU A 298 -8.15 5.48 -18.33
CA LEU A 298 -9.17 6.45 -18.71
C LEU A 298 -8.64 7.50 -19.70
N ALA A 299 -7.38 7.92 -19.54
CA ALA A 299 -6.73 8.83 -20.48
C ALA A 299 -6.37 8.15 -21.82
N ARG A 300 -6.09 6.83 -21.84
CA ARG A 300 -5.82 6.07 -23.07
C ARG A 300 -7.07 5.75 -23.86
N ASP A 301 -8.16 5.37 -23.16
CA ASP A 301 -9.43 4.99 -23.80
C ASP A 301 -10.07 6.16 -24.54
N ASN A 302 -9.83 7.40 -24.10
CA ASN A 302 -10.30 8.61 -24.78
C ASN A 302 -9.15 9.63 -24.92
N PRO A 303 -8.62 9.85 -26.14
CA PRO A 303 -7.53 10.80 -26.39
C PRO A 303 -7.84 12.26 -26.06
N SER A 304 -9.12 12.66 -25.94
CA SER A 304 -9.52 14.01 -25.56
C SER A 304 -9.78 14.17 -24.04
N ALA A 305 -9.84 13.05 -23.29
CA ALA A 305 -10.19 13.09 -21.88
C ALA A 305 -9.10 13.73 -21.02
N ARG A 306 -9.52 14.59 -20.09
CA ARG A 306 -8.71 15.16 -19.01
C ARG A 306 -9.03 14.43 -17.72
N VAL A 307 -8.01 13.90 -17.06
CA VAL A 307 -8.13 13.13 -15.82
C VAL A 307 -7.52 13.91 -14.67
N LEU A 308 -8.25 14.06 -13.57
CA LEU A 308 -7.70 14.52 -12.31
C LEU A 308 -7.31 13.30 -11.46
N LEU A 309 -6.06 13.25 -11.02
CA LEU A 309 -5.55 12.29 -10.05
C LEU A 309 -5.16 13.04 -8.79
N ALA A 310 -5.99 12.97 -7.75
CA ALA A 310 -5.83 13.79 -6.55
C ALA A 310 -5.54 12.94 -5.31
N SER A 311 -4.76 13.49 -4.37
CA SER A 311 -4.46 12.86 -3.08
C SER A 311 -4.46 13.88 -1.95
N PHE A 312 -4.45 13.36 -0.70
CA PHE A 312 -4.55 14.18 0.52
C PHE A 312 -3.46 15.23 0.67
N SER A 313 -2.22 14.93 0.30
CA SER A 313 -1.08 15.84 0.50
C SER A 313 -0.20 15.99 -0.72
N GLN A 314 0.56 17.09 -0.80
CA GLN A 314 1.46 17.35 -1.92
C GLN A 314 2.57 16.30 -2.05
N PRO A 315 3.25 15.84 -0.98
CA PRO A 315 4.23 14.76 -1.09
C PRO A 315 3.68 13.47 -1.67
N LEU A 316 2.41 13.12 -1.35
CA LEU A 316 1.74 11.95 -1.93
C LEU A 316 1.44 12.16 -3.42
N ALA A 317 0.96 13.33 -3.79
CA ALA A 317 0.72 13.68 -5.19
C ALA A 317 2.03 13.62 -6.00
N ASP A 318 3.13 14.14 -5.47
CA ASP A 318 4.45 14.09 -6.12
C ASP A 318 4.96 12.64 -6.27
N ALA A 319 4.76 11.79 -5.26
CA ALA A 319 5.09 10.37 -5.34
C ALA A 319 4.24 9.64 -6.40
N MET A 320 2.95 9.98 -6.52
CA MET A 320 2.08 9.45 -7.57
C MET A 320 2.50 9.92 -8.96
N ALA A 321 2.89 11.20 -9.10
CA ALA A 321 3.39 11.74 -10.36
C ALA A 321 4.66 11.03 -10.84
N LYS A 322 5.61 10.73 -9.94
CA LYS A 322 6.80 9.93 -10.26
C LYS A 322 6.43 8.52 -10.74
N LYS A 323 5.50 7.84 -10.04
CA LYS A 323 5.01 6.51 -10.43
C LYS A 323 4.27 6.55 -11.78
N LEU A 324 3.52 7.63 -12.04
CA LEU A 324 2.83 7.85 -13.31
C LEU A 324 3.81 7.93 -14.48
N LEU A 325 4.92 8.66 -14.33
CA LEU A 325 5.97 8.75 -15.36
C LEU A 325 6.63 7.40 -15.66
N VAL A 326 6.82 6.55 -14.63
CA VAL A 326 7.32 5.18 -14.80
C VAL A 326 6.33 4.31 -15.58
N LEU A 327 5.03 4.45 -15.30
CA LEU A 327 3.97 3.65 -15.92
C LEU A 327 3.65 4.07 -17.36
N ALA A 328 3.69 5.36 -17.64
CA ALA A 328 3.38 5.94 -18.93
C ALA A 328 4.51 6.89 -19.34
N PRO A 329 5.64 6.40 -19.85
CA PRO A 329 6.70 7.25 -20.37
C PRO A 329 6.18 8.13 -21.52
N GLU A 330 6.76 9.28 -21.71
CA GLU A 330 6.27 10.46 -22.47
C GLU A 330 5.86 10.22 -23.94
N THR A 331 6.19 9.07 -24.51
CA THR A 331 5.98 8.73 -25.93
C THR A 331 4.52 8.61 -26.38
N GLY A 332 3.54 8.70 -25.48
CA GLY A 332 2.11 8.45 -25.80
C GLY A 332 1.14 9.62 -25.57
N GLY A 333 1.59 10.82 -25.16
CA GLY A 333 0.70 11.95 -24.91
C GLY A 333 -0.34 11.76 -23.78
N VAL A 334 -0.17 10.72 -22.94
CA VAL A 334 -1.11 10.35 -21.86
C VAL A 334 -0.86 11.22 -20.62
N VAL A 335 0.39 11.35 -20.20
CA VAL A 335 0.80 12.06 -18.97
C VAL A 335 0.35 13.52 -18.94
N PRO A 336 0.47 14.32 -20.02
CA PRO A 336 0.03 15.72 -20.02
C PRO A 336 -1.49 15.91 -19.80
N ARG A 337 -2.28 14.85 -19.97
CA ARG A 337 -3.74 14.87 -19.77
C ARG A 337 -4.17 14.42 -18.38
N ILE A 338 -3.22 13.97 -17.54
CA ILE A 338 -3.45 13.54 -16.16
C ILE A 338 -2.86 14.61 -15.23
N VAL A 339 -3.73 15.38 -14.59
CA VAL A 339 -3.32 16.39 -13.60
C VAL A 339 -3.17 15.70 -12.25
N THR A 340 -1.95 15.62 -11.72
CA THR A 340 -1.66 14.98 -10.43
C THR A 340 -1.34 16.05 -9.38
N VAL A 341 -2.20 16.20 -8.36
CA VAL A 341 -2.15 17.30 -7.38
C VAL A 341 -2.72 16.89 -6.03
N SER A 342 -2.42 17.69 -4.98
CA SER A 342 -3.11 17.54 -3.69
C SER A 342 -4.51 18.16 -3.72
N PHE A 343 -5.38 17.76 -2.76
CA PHE A 343 -6.75 18.32 -2.63
C PHE A 343 -6.72 19.84 -2.50
N GLN A 344 -5.85 20.38 -1.66
CA GLN A 344 -5.72 21.82 -1.47
C GLN A 344 -5.17 22.52 -2.71
N ALA A 345 -4.18 21.93 -3.39
CA ALA A 345 -3.58 22.57 -4.57
C ALA A 345 -4.58 22.73 -5.73
N ILE A 346 -5.43 21.71 -6.00
CA ILE A 346 -6.46 21.86 -7.02
C ILE A 346 -7.51 22.89 -6.63
N ALA A 347 -7.90 22.93 -5.35
CA ALA A 347 -8.85 23.94 -4.87
C ALA A 347 -8.29 25.36 -4.98
N GLU A 348 -7.02 25.57 -4.62
CA GLU A 348 -6.35 26.87 -4.75
C GLU A 348 -6.30 27.32 -6.22
N GLN A 349 -5.93 26.42 -7.14
CA GLN A 349 -5.91 26.71 -8.58
C GLN A 349 -7.32 27.09 -9.10
N MET A 350 -8.34 26.31 -8.73
CA MET A 350 -9.71 26.60 -9.16
C MET A 350 -10.24 27.90 -8.55
N PHE A 351 -9.92 28.17 -7.28
CA PHE A 351 -10.29 29.41 -6.62
C PHE A 351 -9.64 30.64 -7.30
N GLN A 352 -8.35 30.52 -7.64
CA GLN A 352 -7.64 31.57 -8.35
C GLN A 352 -8.23 31.84 -9.75
N LEU A 353 -8.66 30.79 -10.45
CA LEU A 353 -9.32 30.93 -11.75
C LEU A 353 -10.71 31.63 -11.63
N GLU A 354 -11.46 31.32 -10.55
CA GLU A 354 -12.80 31.90 -10.31
C GLU A 354 -12.74 33.33 -9.83
N HIS A 355 -11.79 33.66 -8.94
CA HIS A 355 -11.77 34.93 -8.21
C HIS A 355 -10.63 35.87 -8.62
N GLY A 356 -9.69 35.42 -9.46
CA GLY A 356 -8.54 36.21 -9.91
C GLY A 356 -7.44 36.40 -8.87
N HIS A 357 -7.57 35.81 -7.67
CA HIS A 357 -6.57 35.88 -6.60
C HIS A 357 -6.55 34.57 -5.79
N ARG A 358 -5.47 34.36 -5.06
CA ARG A 358 -5.36 33.20 -4.13
C ARG A 358 -6.21 33.39 -2.87
N PRO A 359 -6.75 32.33 -2.26
CA PRO A 359 -7.47 32.43 -1.00
C PRO A 359 -6.53 32.84 0.14
N ARG A 360 -6.98 33.73 1.02
CA ARG A 360 -6.28 34.09 2.26
C ARG A 360 -6.78 33.19 3.38
N ILE A 361 -6.07 32.10 3.64
CA ILE A 361 -6.51 31.09 4.59
C ILE A 361 -6.26 31.53 6.03
N ALA A 362 -7.27 31.43 6.89
CA ALA A 362 -7.15 31.64 8.32
C ALA A 362 -6.37 30.50 8.97
N SER A 363 -5.29 30.82 9.67
CA SER A 363 -4.54 29.83 10.46
C SER A 363 -5.31 29.43 11.72
N ASP A 364 -4.97 28.27 12.31
CA ASP A 364 -5.55 27.82 13.57
C ASP A 364 -5.38 28.84 14.69
N VAL A 365 -4.29 29.62 14.68
CA VAL A 365 -4.05 30.69 15.66
C VAL A 365 -5.11 31.80 15.48
N VAL A 366 -5.36 32.22 14.25
CA VAL A 366 -6.39 33.23 13.94
C VAL A 366 -7.76 32.72 14.37
N LEU A 367 -8.11 31.47 14.01
CA LEU A 367 -9.39 30.86 14.38
C LEU A 367 -9.60 30.81 15.89
N ARG A 368 -8.60 30.34 16.65
CA ARG A 368 -8.65 30.31 18.12
C ARG A 368 -8.85 31.70 18.72
N GLN A 369 -8.11 32.69 18.24
CA GLN A 369 -8.24 34.07 18.70
C GLN A 369 -9.66 34.63 18.45
N ARG A 370 -10.25 34.38 17.27
CA ARG A 370 -11.58 34.85 16.94
C ARG A 370 -12.67 34.10 17.74
N LEU A 371 -12.52 32.79 17.94
CA LEU A 371 -13.43 31.99 18.79
C LEU A 371 -13.41 32.45 20.23
N SER A 372 -12.24 32.65 20.82
CA SER A 372 -12.09 33.12 22.20
C SER A 372 -12.63 34.55 22.39
N ALA A 373 -12.35 35.45 21.45
CA ALA A 373 -12.91 36.80 21.46
C ALA A 373 -14.44 36.80 21.37
N ALA A 374 -15.01 36.01 20.46
CA ALA A 374 -16.49 35.91 20.28
C ALA A 374 -17.15 35.25 21.50
N ALA A 375 -16.54 34.23 22.10
CA ALA A 375 -17.05 33.59 23.34
C ALA A 375 -17.06 34.58 24.52
N SER A 376 -16.01 35.40 24.65
CA SER A 376 -15.91 36.45 25.68
C SER A 376 -16.97 37.52 25.45
N ALA A 377 -17.16 38.03 24.22
CA ALA A 377 -18.14 39.05 23.88
C ALA A 377 -19.57 38.60 24.12
N THR A 378 -19.86 37.32 23.92
CA THR A 378 -21.20 36.72 24.15
C THR A 378 -21.39 36.24 25.59
N SER A 379 -20.38 36.42 26.45
CA SER A 379 -20.37 35.88 27.85
C SER A 379 -20.69 34.40 27.92
N LEU A 380 -20.27 33.60 26.92
CA LEU A 380 -20.50 32.17 26.86
C LEU A 380 -19.75 31.45 28.00
N LYS A 381 -20.50 30.67 28.79
CA LYS A 381 -19.94 29.84 29.88
C LYS A 381 -20.26 28.36 29.65
N GLY A 382 -19.36 27.49 30.13
CA GLY A 382 -19.56 26.05 30.13
C GLY A 382 -19.08 25.31 28.88
N PHE A 383 -18.27 25.97 28.03
CA PHE A 383 -17.61 25.37 26.87
C PHE A 383 -16.14 25.79 26.85
N SER A 384 -15.25 24.83 26.62
CA SER A 384 -13.81 25.11 26.48
C SER A 384 -13.48 25.69 25.12
N ASP A 385 -12.37 26.42 25.00
CA ASP A 385 -11.86 26.94 23.71
C ASP A 385 -11.60 25.80 22.72
N ARG A 386 -11.14 24.67 23.22
CA ARG A 386 -10.93 23.45 22.41
C ARG A 386 -12.24 22.90 21.86
N PHE A 387 -13.29 22.83 22.68
CA PHE A 387 -14.62 22.44 22.22
C PHE A 387 -15.12 23.38 21.14
N LEU A 388 -14.98 24.71 21.32
CA LEU A 388 -15.40 25.70 20.34
C LEU A 388 -14.66 25.52 19.01
N LEU A 389 -13.34 25.34 19.05
CA LEU A 389 -12.54 25.08 17.84
C LEU A 389 -12.96 23.77 17.15
N SER A 390 -13.13 22.71 17.94
CA SER A 390 -13.54 21.42 17.42
C SER A 390 -14.94 21.43 16.81
N GLU A 391 -15.91 22.13 17.44
CA GLU A 391 -17.26 22.30 16.91
C GLU A 391 -17.26 23.19 15.66
N TRP A 392 -16.46 24.26 15.65
CA TRP A 392 -16.26 25.06 14.47
C TRP A 392 -15.71 24.23 13.31
N THR A 393 -14.57 23.59 13.49
CA THR A 393 -13.85 22.90 12.43
C THR A 393 -14.64 21.70 11.89
N ASN A 394 -15.22 20.88 12.78
CA ASN A 394 -15.82 19.61 12.37
C ASN A 394 -17.32 19.67 12.09
N VAL A 395 -17.99 20.74 12.49
CA VAL A 395 -19.44 20.89 12.28
C VAL A 395 -19.76 22.16 11.48
N ILE A 396 -19.47 23.34 12.02
CA ILE A 396 -19.89 24.58 11.40
C ILE A 396 -19.25 24.78 10.03
N ASP A 397 -17.94 24.71 9.99
CA ASP A 397 -17.13 24.98 8.81
C ASP A 397 -17.15 23.79 7.83
N ALA A 398 -16.89 22.58 8.31
CA ALA A 398 -16.86 21.37 7.47
C ALA A 398 -18.17 21.11 6.71
N TRP A 399 -19.31 21.47 7.32
CA TRP A 399 -20.63 21.29 6.72
C TRP A 399 -21.18 22.56 6.06
N GLY A 400 -20.45 23.67 6.11
CA GLY A 400 -20.86 24.94 5.53
C GLY A 400 -22.11 25.52 6.20
N ILE A 401 -22.25 25.34 7.53
CA ILE A 401 -23.45 25.80 8.27
C ILE A 401 -23.51 27.32 8.27
N ALA A 402 -24.56 27.87 7.67
CA ALA A 402 -24.70 29.32 7.44
C ALA A 402 -25.78 29.99 8.29
N SER A 403 -26.64 29.22 8.96
CA SER A 403 -27.74 29.75 9.75
C SER A 403 -27.99 29.03 11.05
N SER A 404 -28.64 29.67 12.02
CA SER A 404 -29.08 29.08 13.29
C SER A 404 -29.93 27.83 13.09
N ASP A 405 -30.87 27.87 12.13
CA ASP A 405 -31.78 26.77 11.85
C ASP A 405 -31.05 25.57 11.29
N ALA A 406 -30.08 25.79 10.39
CA ALA A 406 -29.22 24.74 9.87
C ALA A 406 -28.37 24.11 11.01
N TYR A 407 -27.84 24.92 11.93
CA TYR A 407 -27.11 24.41 13.09
C TYR A 407 -28.01 23.66 14.07
N ALA A 408 -29.25 24.10 14.27
CA ALA A 408 -30.19 23.43 15.14
C ALA A 408 -30.54 22.02 14.67
N THR A 409 -30.56 21.81 13.34
CA THR A 409 -31.00 20.55 12.73
C THR A 409 -29.86 19.65 12.25
N VAL A 410 -28.62 20.17 12.14
CA VAL A 410 -27.46 19.38 11.64
C VAL A 410 -27.23 18.14 12.48
N GLN A 411 -27.06 17.00 11.79
CA GLN A 411 -26.60 15.78 12.42
C GLN A 411 -25.09 15.88 12.67
N ARG A 412 -24.71 15.87 13.95
CA ARG A 412 -23.29 15.91 14.36
C ARG A 412 -22.68 14.51 14.22
N MET A 413 -22.64 14.00 12.98
CA MET A 413 -22.16 12.67 12.68
C MET A 413 -20.71 12.50 13.14
N GLY A 414 -20.43 11.34 13.72
CA GLY A 414 -19.11 11.04 14.28
C GLY A 414 -18.80 11.71 15.62
N ARG A 415 -19.72 12.49 16.19
CA ARG A 415 -19.60 13.05 17.53
C ARG A 415 -20.66 12.43 18.43
N LYS A 416 -20.21 11.72 19.43
CA LYS A 416 -21.09 11.01 20.37
C LYS A 416 -21.67 11.97 21.42
N SER A 417 -21.00 13.10 21.73
CA SER A 417 -21.52 14.14 22.64
C SER A 417 -22.77 14.81 22.07
N ARG A 418 -23.87 14.79 22.81
CA ARG A 418 -25.14 15.40 22.40
C ARG A 418 -25.20 16.86 22.83
N LEU A 419 -25.52 17.75 21.90
CA LEU A 419 -25.87 19.15 22.19
C LEU A 419 -27.38 19.31 22.11
N GLY A 420 -27.98 19.73 23.22
CA GLY A 420 -29.40 20.09 23.25
C GLY A 420 -29.71 21.40 22.48
N PRO A 421 -30.99 21.63 22.11
CA PRO A 421 -31.39 22.84 21.38
C PRO A 421 -30.95 24.14 22.05
N ASN A 422 -31.07 24.24 23.36
CA ASN A 422 -30.67 25.42 24.13
C ASN A 422 -29.14 25.65 24.08
N GLN A 423 -28.33 24.60 24.08
CA GLN A 423 -26.89 24.72 23.97
C GLN A 423 -26.49 25.20 22.58
N ARG A 424 -27.10 24.66 21.54
CA ARG A 424 -26.88 25.10 20.16
C ARG A 424 -27.27 26.57 19.95
N ALA A 425 -28.42 26.98 20.50
CA ALA A 425 -28.87 28.38 20.44
C ALA A 425 -27.88 29.34 21.14
N ARG A 426 -27.24 28.93 22.25
CA ARG A 426 -26.20 29.71 22.93
C ARG A 426 -24.87 29.75 22.17
N LEU A 427 -24.52 28.69 21.44
CA LEU A 427 -23.27 28.59 20.69
C LEU A 427 -23.33 29.35 19.36
N TRP A 428 -24.49 29.41 18.70
CA TRP A 428 -24.62 30.01 17.37
C TRP A 428 -24.14 31.44 17.29
N PRO A 429 -24.45 32.39 18.22
CA PRO A 429 -23.94 33.77 18.16
C PRO A 429 -22.41 33.86 18.11
N VAL A 430 -21.69 32.93 18.80
CA VAL A 430 -20.23 32.87 18.76
C VAL A 430 -19.77 32.52 17.35
N PHE A 431 -20.32 31.48 16.75
CA PHE A 431 -19.92 31.05 15.43
C PHE A 431 -20.31 32.06 14.32
N GLN A 432 -21.45 32.71 14.46
CA GLN A 432 -21.84 33.78 13.58
C GLN A 432 -20.85 34.96 13.66
N SER A 433 -20.46 35.38 14.86
CA SER A 433 -19.47 36.45 15.06
C SER A 433 -18.11 36.09 14.44
N VAL A 434 -17.66 34.85 14.56
CA VAL A 434 -16.43 34.38 13.92
C VAL A 434 -16.53 34.46 12.39
N ARG A 435 -17.65 34.03 11.80
CA ARG A 435 -17.87 34.12 10.34
C ARG A 435 -17.81 35.58 9.86
N GLU A 436 -18.47 36.46 10.55
CA GLU A 436 -18.51 37.92 10.25
C GLU A 436 -17.09 38.52 10.37
N ALA A 437 -16.35 38.18 11.42
CA ALA A 437 -14.99 38.67 11.61
C ALA A 437 -14.04 38.18 10.51
N LEU A 438 -14.08 36.90 10.15
CA LEU A 438 -13.29 36.36 9.06
C LEU A 438 -13.60 37.04 7.73
N ALA A 439 -14.89 37.26 7.43
CA ALA A 439 -15.32 37.94 6.21
C ALA A 439 -14.84 39.39 6.17
N ALA A 440 -14.98 40.14 7.26
CA ALA A 440 -14.52 41.53 7.38
C ALA A 440 -13.01 41.69 7.14
N GLU A 441 -12.23 40.71 7.60
CA GLU A 441 -10.77 40.66 7.47
C GLU A 441 -10.30 40.00 6.16
N ARG A 442 -11.24 39.60 5.30
CA ARG A 442 -10.97 38.85 4.05
C ARG A 442 -10.21 37.55 4.25
N TYR A 443 -10.42 36.90 5.37
CA TYR A 443 -9.98 35.53 5.59
C TYR A 443 -11.05 34.54 5.09
N THR A 444 -10.61 33.39 4.67
CA THR A 444 -11.43 32.21 4.40
C THR A 444 -10.82 30.97 5.03
N THR A 445 -11.58 29.91 5.16
CA THR A 445 -11.07 28.58 5.55
C THR A 445 -11.00 27.67 4.33
N TRP A 446 -10.24 26.58 4.41
CA TRP A 446 -10.25 25.58 3.35
C TRP A 446 -11.64 25.01 3.10
N ALA A 447 -12.42 24.74 4.15
CA ALA A 447 -13.79 24.25 4.01
C ALA A 447 -14.69 25.23 3.25
N GLN A 448 -14.56 26.55 3.51
CA GLN A 448 -15.29 27.58 2.76
C GLN A 448 -14.84 27.68 1.30
N VAL A 449 -13.54 27.53 1.02
CA VAL A 449 -13.02 27.48 -0.37
C VAL A 449 -13.64 26.30 -1.11
N PHE A 450 -13.61 25.09 -0.53
CA PHE A 450 -14.19 23.90 -1.14
C PHE A 450 -15.72 24.02 -1.31
N THR A 451 -16.43 24.56 -0.32
CA THR A 451 -17.88 24.75 -0.40
C THR A 451 -18.24 25.73 -1.49
N GLY A 452 -17.58 26.90 -1.56
CA GLY A 452 -17.83 27.91 -2.60
C GLY A 452 -17.54 27.39 -4.01
N LEU A 453 -16.46 26.59 -4.16
CA LEU A 453 -16.16 25.94 -5.44
C LEU A 453 -17.17 24.83 -5.78
N ALA A 454 -17.63 24.05 -4.79
CA ALA A 454 -18.68 23.06 -5.02
C ALA A 454 -19.96 23.72 -5.56
N ASP A 455 -20.40 24.82 -4.96
CA ASP A 455 -21.57 25.59 -5.40
C ASP A 455 -21.37 26.18 -6.81
N ALA A 456 -20.17 26.71 -7.10
CA ALA A 456 -19.86 27.29 -8.42
C ALA A 456 -19.85 26.19 -9.52
N PHE A 457 -19.37 24.99 -9.23
CA PHE A 457 -19.32 23.89 -10.19
C PHE A 457 -20.61 23.07 -10.27
N ALA A 458 -21.48 23.05 -9.24
CA ALA A 458 -22.69 22.24 -9.23
C ALA A 458 -23.54 22.37 -10.50
N ASN A 459 -23.78 23.62 -10.95
CA ASN A 459 -24.66 23.93 -12.06
C ASN A 459 -23.94 24.12 -13.42
N ARG A 460 -22.62 23.92 -13.49
CA ARG A 460 -21.88 24.05 -14.75
C ARG A 460 -22.12 22.84 -15.64
N THR A 461 -22.50 23.06 -16.87
CA THR A 461 -22.65 22.02 -17.90
C THR A 461 -21.30 21.50 -18.36
N THR A 462 -20.30 22.39 -18.47
CA THR A 462 -18.93 22.01 -18.85
C THR A 462 -18.05 21.88 -17.61
N LYS A 463 -17.52 20.71 -17.37
CA LYS A 463 -16.59 20.41 -16.27
C LYS A 463 -15.14 20.45 -16.77
N PRO A 464 -14.16 20.86 -15.93
CA PRO A 464 -12.76 20.94 -16.34
C PRO A 464 -12.08 19.57 -16.52
N PHE A 465 -12.66 18.52 -15.94
CA PHE A 465 -12.18 17.14 -16.03
C PHE A 465 -13.28 16.19 -16.46
N ASP A 466 -12.90 15.17 -17.20
CA ASP A 466 -13.79 14.10 -17.61
C ASP A 466 -13.87 12.97 -16.58
N HIS A 467 -12.77 12.73 -15.87
CA HIS A 467 -12.65 11.69 -14.86
C HIS A 467 -11.87 12.23 -13.68
N ILE A 468 -12.28 11.83 -12.49
CA ILE A 468 -11.66 12.19 -11.21
C ILE A 468 -11.33 10.90 -10.48
N VAL A 469 -10.05 10.73 -10.15
CA VAL A 469 -9.52 9.61 -9.39
C VAL A 469 -8.90 10.16 -8.12
N ILE A 470 -9.37 9.70 -6.97
CA ILE A 470 -8.95 10.17 -5.65
C ILE A 470 -8.27 9.05 -4.91
N ASP A 471 -7.03 9.25 -4.49
CA ASP A 471 -6.33 8.40 -3.53
C ASP A 471 -6.44 8.97 -2.11
N GLU A 472 -6.34 8.10 -1.10
CA GLU A 472 -6.55 8.43 0.33
C GLU A 472 -7.93 9.04 0.62
N ALA A 473 -8.96 8.54 -0.07
CA ALA A 473 -10.32 9.10 -0.01
C ALA A 473 -10.96 9.07 1.40
N GLN A 474 -10.46 8.24 2.33
CA GLN A 474 -10.92 8.22 3.72
C GLN A 474 -10.61 9.51 4.49
N ASP A 475 -9.70 10.35 3.97
CA ASP A 475 -9.33 11.64 4.59
C ASP A 475 -10.08 12.83 4.01
N LEU A 476 -10.95 12.62 3.04
CA LEU A 476 -11.80 13.68 2.52
C LEU A 476 -12.69 14.25 3.62
N ALA A 477 -12.65 15.55 3.81
CA ALA A 477 -13.63 16.29 4.59
C ALA A 477 -14.97 16.42 3.83
N PRO A 478 -16.11 16.66 4.50
CA PRO A 478 -17.39 16.80 3.82
C PRO A 478 -17.40 17.87 2.71
N ALA A 479 -16.75 19.01 2.93
CA ALA A 479 -16.64 20.08 1.93
C ALA A 479 -15.80 19.65 0.72
N GLU A 480 -14.72 18.91 0.94
CA GLU A 480 -13.86 18.36 -0.12
C GLU A 480 -14.61 17.33 -0.97
N LEU A 481 -15.32 16.41 -0.32
CA LEU A 481 -16.12 15.41 -1.05
C LEU A 481 -17.21 16.08 -1.91
N ARG A 482 -17.92 17.10 -1.38
CA ARG A 482 -18.88 17.90 -2.16
C ARG A 482 -18.23 18.53 -3.37
N PHE A 483 -17.05 19.13 -3.21
CA PHE A 483 -16.32 19.76 -4.31
C PHE A 483 -15.99 18.75 -5.40
N PHE A 484 -15.40 17.60 -5.07
CA PHE A 484 -15.07 16.58 -6.06
C PHE A 484 -16.32 15.96 -6.72
N ALA A 485 -17.41 15.81 -5.97
CA ALA A 485 -18.69 15.38 -6.52
C ALA A 485 -19.28 16.42 -7.51
N ALA A 486 -19.21 17.71 -7.18
CA ALA A 486 -19.67 18.80 -8.05
C ALA A 486 -18.77 18.98 -9.28
N LEU A 487 -17.47 18.69 -9.15
CA LEU A 487 -16.51 18.77 -10.24
C LEU A 487 -16.66 17.60 -11.24
N ALA A 488 -17.16 16.43 -10.77
CA ALA A 488 -17.35 15.26 -11.60
C ALA A 488 -18.53 15.43 -12.57
N PRO A 489 -18.38 15.09 -13.87
CA PRO A 489 -19.50 15.08 -14.80
C PRO A 489 -20.47 13.93 -14.52
N ALA A 490 -21.74 14.09 -14.90
CA ALA A 490 -22.76 13.05 -14.75
C ALA A 490 -22.65 11.98 -15.86
N LYS A 491 -21.59 11.17 -15.81
CA LYS A 491 -21.32 10.09 -16.76
C LYS A 491 -20.66 8.88 -16.09
N PRO A 492 -20.62 7.72 -16.74
CA PRO A 492 -19.86 6.55 -16.25
C PRO A 492 -18.38 6.89 -16.02
N ASP A 493 -17.78 6.23 -15.04
CA ASP A 493 -16.35 6.37 -14.67
C ASP A 493 -15.92 7.81 -14.27
N ALA A 494 -16.87 8.69 -13.94
CA ALA A 494 -16.57 10.09 -13.63
C ALA A 494 -15.83 10.26 -12.30
N LEU A 495 -16.15 9.47 -11.26
CA LEU A 495 -15.56 9.57 -9.93
C LEU A 495 -15.14 8.19 -9.41
N PHE A 496 -13.87 8.05 -9.06
CA PHE A 496 -13.29 6.85 -8.48
C PHE A 496 -12.51 7.18 -7.21
N LEU A 497 -12.77 6.46 -6.15
CA LEU A 497 -12.29 6.72 -4.79
C LEU A 497 -11.49 5.52 -4.29
N ALA A 498 -10.22 5.70 -3.96
CA ALA A 498 -9.36 4.68 -3.36
C ALA A 498 -9.05 5.07 -1.92
N GLY A 499 -9.27 4.16 -0.95
CA GLY A 499 -9.07 4.51 0.44
C GLY A 499 -9.12 3.33 1.42
N ASP A 500 -8.69 3.57 2.66
CA ASP A 500 -8.68 2.61 3.78
C ASP A 500 -9.31 3.25 5.02
N ILE A 501 -10.51 2.79 5.41
CA ILE A 501 -11.21 3.30 6.61
C ILE A 501 -10.35 3.09 7.87
N GLY A 502 -9.55 2.03 7.93
CA GLY A 502 -8.65 1.75 9.06
C GLY A 502 -7.52 2.78 9.21
N GLN A 503 -7.19 3.52 8.16
CA GLN A 503 -6.19 4.60 8.18
C GLN A 503 -6.81 6.00 8.29
N ARG A 504 -8.10 6.11 8.60
CA ARG A 504 -8.76 7.39 8.84
C ARG A 504 -8.37 7.94 10.22
N ILE A 505 -7.48 8.90 10.26
CA ILE A 505 -6.97 9.52 11.49
C ILE A 505 -7.28 11.03 11.60
N PHE A 506 -7.71 11.66 10.49
CA PHE A 506 -7.95 13.11 10.42
C PHE A 506 -9.43 13.48 10.38
N GLN A 507 -10.32 12.56 9.98
CA GLN A 507 -11.73 12.85 9.77
C GLN A 507 -12.63 11.98 10.64
N HIS A 508 -13.74 12.56 11.13
CA HIS A 508 -14.83 11.80 11.74
C HIS A 508 -15.62 11.04 10.67
N PRO A 509 -16.29 9.91 11.03
CA PRO A 509 -17.17 9.21 10.11
C PRO A 509 -18.34 10.07 9.66
N TYR A 510 -18.61 10.10 8.37
CA TYR A 510 -19.80 10.74 7.80
C TYR A 510 -20.28 9.98 6.55
N SER A 511 -21.57 10.15 6.19
CA SER A 511 -22.16 9.47 5.04
C SER A 511 -21.77 10.16 3.73
N TRP A 512 -21.12 9.42 2.83
CA TRP A 512 -20.83 9.87 1.47
C TRP A 512 -22.10 9.97 0.63
N ALA A 513 -23.04 9.03 0.82
CA ALA A 513 -24.33 9.02 0.14
C ALA A 513 -25.15 10.29 0.45
N SER A 514 -25.07 10.81 1.70
CA SER A 514 -25.74 12.06 2.08
C SER A 514 -25.22 13.29 1.34
N LEU A 515 -24.00 13.21 0.77
CA LEU A 515 -23.35 14.26 -0.02
C LEU A 515 -23.42 13.98 -1.54
N GLY A 516 -24.27 13.03 -1.97
CA GLY A 516 -24.48 12.71 -3.38
C GLY A 516 -23.48 11.69 -3.97
N VAL A 517 -22.60 11.11 -3.15
CA VAL A 517 -21.62 10.09 -3.58
C VAL A 517 -22.03 8.71 -3.08
N ASP A 518 -22.94 8.07 -3.82
CA ASP A 518 -23.39 6.72 -3.51
C ASP A 518 -22.50 5.68 -4.23
N VAL A 519 -21.74 4.89 -3.46
CA VAL A 519 -20.85 3.83 -3.96
C VAL A 519 -21.38 2.42 -3.70
N ARG A 520 -22.62 2.26 -3.20
CA ARG A 520 -23.23 0.96 -2.92
C ARG A 520 -23.33 0.12 -4.21
N GLY A 521 -22.95 -1.14 -4.13
CA GLY A 521 -22.83 -2.06 -5.28
C GLY A 521 -21.65 -1.78 -6.22
N ARG A 522 -20.84 -0.73 -5.94
CA ARG A 522 -19.64 -0.34 -6.68
C ARG A 522 -18.43 -0.14 -5.76
N SER A 523 -18.47 -0.74 -4.58
CA SER A 523 -17.35 -0.82 -3.63
C SER A 523 -16.69 -2.19 -3.72
N HIS A 524 -15.36 -2.22 -3.82
CA HIS A 524 -14.56 -3.44 -3.94
C HIS A 524 -13.39 -3.39 -2.95
N THR A 525 -13.14 -4.50 -2.25
CA THR A 525 -12.06 -4.60 -1.27
C THR A 525 -10.92 -5.46 -1.81
N LEU A 526 -9.70 -4.90 -1.79
CA LEU A 526 -8.46 -5.61 -2.12
C LEU A 526 -8.02 -6.45 -0.91
N LYS A 527 -7.76 -7.73 -1.13
CA LYS A 527 -7.42 -8.69 -0.07
C LYS A 527 -5.98 -9.21 -0.13
N VAL A 528 -5.15 -8.75 -1.06
CA VAL A 528 -3.75 -9.15 -1.17
C VAL A 528 -2.85 -7.96 -0.84
N CYS A 529 -1.97 -8.14 0.14
CA CYS A 529 -1.00 -7.12 0.57
C CYS A 529 0.36 -7.37 -0.08
N TYR A 530 0.89 -6.38 -0.78
CA TYR A 530 2.14 -6.45 -1.54
C TYR A 530 3.31 -5.71 -0.87
N ARG A 531 3.07 -5.05 0.25
CA ARG A 531 4.04 -4.18 0.89
C ARG A 531 4.59 -4.74 2.19
N THR A 532 3.72 -5.04 3.11
CA THR A 532 4.05 -5.38 4.50
C THR A 532 4.11 -6.89 4.67
N SER A 533 5.12 -7.41 5.36
CA SER A 533 5.21 -8.83 5.66
C SER A 533 4.00 -9.34 6.44
N GLN A 534 3.71 -10.64 6.30
CA GLN A 534 2.56 -11.28 6.93
C GLN A 534 2.58 -11.12 8.45
N GLN A 535 3.75 -11.23 9.07
CA GLN A 535 3.92 -11.14 10.53
C GLN A 535 3.62 -9.73 11.04
N ILE A 536 4.16 -8.70 10.38
CA ILE A 536 3.87 -7.30 10.73
C ILE A 536 2.40 -6.98 10.52
N ARG A 537 1.82 -7.40 9.39
CA ARG A 537 0.43 -7.17 9.08
C ARG A 537 -0.50 -7.82 10.11
N ARG A 538 -0.29 -9.12 10.44
CA ARG A 538 -1.10 -9.83 11.44
C ARG A 538 -1.04 -9.15 12.81
N ALA A 539 0.13 -8.71 13.22
CA ALA A 539 0.29 -8.01 14.50
C ALA A 539 -0.40 -6.63 14.47
N ALA A 540 -0.22 -5.85 13.41
CA ALA A 540 -0.87 -4.54 13.30
C ALA A 540 -2.40 -4.65 13.16
N ASP A 541 -2.92 -5.66 12.47
CA ASP A 541 -4.38 -5.85 12.32
C ASP A 541 -5.11 -6.13 13.64
N ARG A 542 -4.41 -6.60 14.70
CA ARG A 542 -5.00 -6.76 16.03
C ARG A 542 -5.37 -5.44 16.70
N LEU A 543 -4.73 -4.36 16.32
CA LEU A 543 -5.05 -3.02 16.82
C LEU A 543 -6.44 -2.55 16.39
N LEU A 544 -7.02 -3.13 15.35
CA LEU A 544 -8.28 -2.67 14.77
C LEU A 544 -9.33 -3.80 14.76
N PRO A 545 -10.63 -3.43 14.79
CA PRO A 545 -11.69 -4.42 14.62
C PRO A 545 -11.57 -5.21 13.32
N ALA A 546 -11.97 -6.49 13.36
CA ALA A 546 -11.92 -7.37 12.18
C ALA A 546 -12.79 -6.89 11.01
N ILE A 547 -13.88 -6.19 11.31
CA ILE A 547 -14.80 -5.58 10.35
C ILE A 547 -14.92 -4.11 10.72
N LEU A 548 -14.56 -3.24 9.80
CA LEU A 548 -14.78 -1.81 9.92
C LEU A 548 -16.02 -1.43 9.10
N ARG A 549 -16.88 -0.60 9.69
CA ARG A 549 -18.08 -0.07 9.03
C ARG A 549 -17.94 1.41 8.81
N ASP A 550 -18.31 1.88 7.62
CA ASP A 550 -18.47 3.31 7.38
C ASP A 550 -19.87 3.80 7.79
N ALA A 551 -20.11 5.10 7.65
CA ALA A 551 -21.38 5.70 8.01
C ALA A 551 -22.54 5.33 7.04
N ASP A 552 -22.22 4.80 5.85
CA ASP A 552 -23.20 4.31 4.87
C ASP A 552 -23.49 2.81 5.01
N GLY A 553 -22.90 2.16 6.05
CA GLY A 553 -23.10 0.74 6.35
C GLY A 553 -22.26 -0.19 5.47
N LEU A 554 -21.32 0.33 4.68
CA LEU A 554 -20.38 -0.49 3.93
C LEU A 554 -19.35 -1.10 4.87
N GLU A 555 -19.11 -2.39 4.71
CA GLU A 555 -18.18 -3.17 5.52
C GLU A 555 -16.85 -3.35 4.80
N ASP A 556 -15.76 -3.05 5.49
CA ASP A 556 -14.41 -3.41 5.09
C ASP A 556 -13.94 -4.56 5.98
N GLU A 557 -14.00 -5.78 5.45
CA GLU A 557 -13.51 -6.97 6.12
C GLU A 557 -11.98 -7.02 6.04
N ARG A 558 -11.33 -7.01 7.19
CA ARG A 558 -9.87 -7.08 7.32
C ARG A 558 -9.35 -8.51 7.47
N ARG A 559 -10.22 -9.42 7.91
CA ARG A 559 -9.89 -10.85 7.97
C ARG A 559 -9.74 -11.41 6.55
N GLY A 560 -8.81 -12.34 6.38
CA GLY A 560 -8.53 -12.94 5.07
C GLY A 560 -7.71 -12.05 4.12
N VAL A 561 -7.17 -10.91 4.58
CA VAL A 561 -6.11 -10.22 3.85
C VAL A 561 -4.81 -11.00 4.04
N VAL A 562 -4.10 -11.24 2.95
CA VAL A 562 -2.91 -12.07 2.91
C VAL A 562 -1.75 -11.30 2.31
N SER A 563 -0.56 -11.42 2.91
CA SER A 563 0.66 -10.83 2.36
C SER A 563 1.37 -11.79 1.42
N VAL A 564 1.95 -11.27 0.36
CA VAL A 564 2.70 -12.06 -0.64
C VAL A 564 4.08 -12.50 -0.15
N PHE A 565 4.54 -12.04 1.02
CA PHE A 565 5.82 -12.42 1.59
C PHE A 565 5.78 -12.44 3.11
N ASP A 566 6.65 -13.26 3.68
CA ASP A 566 6.92 -13.39 5.10
C ASP A 566 8.10 -12.51 5.52
N GLY A 567 8.19 -12.22 6.81
CA GLY A 567 9.28 -11.48 7.41
C GLY A 567 9.46 -11.88 8.89
N PRO A 568 10.42 -11.28 9.59
CA PRO A 568 10.55 -11.51 11.02
C PRO A 568 9.32 -10.99 11.77
N ALA A 569 9.05 -11.63 12.91
CA ALA A 569 8.02 -11.13 13.82
C ALA A 569 8.38 -9.72 14.32
N PRO A 570 7.41 -8.84 14.49
CA PRO A 570 7.63 -7.55 15.13
C PRO A 570 8.23 -7.71 16.53
N GLU A 571 9.19 -6.86 16.87
CA GLU A 571 9.80 -6.84 18.19
C GLU A 571 9.11 -5.78 19.06
N VAL A 572 8.76 -6.15 20.30
CA VAL A 572 8.28 -5.22 21.34
C VAL A 572 9.26 -5.25 22.49
N LYS A 573 9.86 -4.11 22.81
CA LYS A 573 10.89 -4.00 23.86
C LYS A 573 10.57 -2.87 24.81
N SER A 574 10.62 -3.17 26.12
CA SER A 574 10.42 -2.18 27.19
C SER A 574 11.74 -1.87 27.86
N ALA A 575 11.94 -0.62 28.25
CA ALA A 575 13.09 -0.10 28.96
C ALA A 575 12.67 0.49 30.31
N THR A 576 13.60 0.64 31.23
CA THR A 576 13.36 1.31 32.51
C THR A 576 13.61 2.82 32.44
N THR A 577 14.41 3.26 31.48
CA THR A 577 14.75 4.66 31.24
C THR A 577 14.80 5.02 29.77
N SER A 578 14.63 6.29 29.43
CA SER A 578 14.76 6.77 28.05
C SER A 578 16.18 6.56 27.47
N ALA A 579 17.21 6.50 28.32
CA ALA A 579 18.57 6.19 27.87
C ALA A 579 18.73 4.72 27.47
N GLU A 580 18.13 3.81 28.23
CA GLU A 580 18.08 2.37 27.88
C GLU A 580 17.25 2.14 26.62
N GLU A 581 16.11 2.81 26.47
CA GLU A 581 15.31 2.76 25.23
C GLU A 581 16.13 3.22 24.02
N ALA A 582 16.83 4.36 24.15
CA ALA A 582 17.70 4.88 23.09
C ALA A 582 18.80 3.89 22.69
N GLU A 583 19.37 3.16 23.66
CA GLU A 583 20.37 2.12 23.38
C GLU A 583 19.78 0.91 22.67
N ILE A 584 18.57 0.48 23.05
CA ILE A 584 17.83 -0.59 22.34
C ILE A 584 17.61 -0.21 20.88
N VAL A 585 17.11 0.99 20.63
CA VAL A 585 16.87 1.50 19.27
C VAL A 585 18.17 1.58 18.47
N ARG A 586 19.24 2.14 19.06
CA ARG A 586 20.55 2.27 18.41
C ARG A 586 21.10 0.92 17.98
N LYS A 587 21.09 -0.08 18.88
CA LYS A 587 21.56 -1.44 18.58
C LYS A 587 20.76 -2.09 17.49
N THR A 588 19.43 -1.97 17.52
CA THR A 588 18.56 -2.56 16.50
C THR A 588 18.80 -1.91 15.14
N VAL A 589 18.87 -0.58 15.07
CA VAL A 589 19.18 0.15 13.84
C VAL A 589 20.56 -0.22 13.30
N ALA A 590 21.58 -0.33 14.16
CA ALA A 590 22.91 -0.78 13.75
C ALA A 590 22.91 -2.20 13.18
N THR A 591 22.11 -3.10 13.75
CA THR A 591 21.92 -4.46 13.20
C THR A 591 21.29 -4.41 11.81
N TRP A 592 20.21 -3.65 11.63
CA TRP A 592 19.56 -3.51 10.32
C TRP A 592 20.50 -2.92 9.25
N LEU A 593 21.34 -1.95 9.62
CA LEU A 593 22.36 -1.40 8.72
C LEU A 593 23.40 -2.46 8.33
N ALA A 594 23.83 -3.29 9.28
CA ALA A 594 24.75 -4.42 9.02
C ALA A 594 24.12 -5.46 8.10
N ASP A 595 22.79 -5.67 8.21
CA ASP A 595 22.00 -6.57 7.36
C ASP A 595 21.65 -5.96 5.98
N GLY A 596 22.18 -4.76 5.68
CA GLY A 596 22.05 -4.11 4.36
C GLY A 596 20.78 -3.29 4.17
N VAL A 597 20.10 -2.86 5.25
CA VAL A 597 19.05 -1.84 5.17
C VAL A 597 19.71 -0.48 5.01
N ALA A 598 19.32 0.30 3.99
CA ALA A 598 19.89 1.64 3.81
C ALA A 598 19.26 2.65 4.79
N LEU A 599 20.03 3.67 5.20
CA LEU A 599 19.59 4.71 6.16
C LEU A 599 18.24 5.35 5.78
N ARG A 600 18.07 5.71 4.49
CA ARG A 600 16.84 6.29 3.95
C ARG A 600 15.65 5.33 3.92
N GLU A 601 15.87 4.03 4.12
CA GLU A 601 14.84 3.01 4.22
C GLU A 601 14.40 2.76 5.65
N ILE A 602 14.87 3.55 6.61
CA ILE A 602 14.52 3.46 8.03
C ILE A 602 13.68 4.67 8.44
N GLY A 603 12.55 4.39 9.10
CA GLY A 603 11.69 5.41 9.72
C GLY A 603 11.60 5.23 11.23
N ILE A 604 11.68 6.33 12.00
CA ILE A 604 11.50 6.34 13.46
C ILE A 604 10.37 7.30 13.80
N PHE A 605 9.30 6.77 14.39
CA PHE A 605 8.09 7.54 14.66
C PHE A 605 7.77 7.58 16.16
N VAL A 606 7.32 8.75 16.61
CA VAL A 606 6.88 9.04 17.97
C VAL A 606 5.48 9.64 17.97
N ARG A 607 4.79 9.66 19.10
CA ARG A 607 3.39 10.10 19.14
C ARG A 607 3.20 11.57 18.79
N THR A 608 4.06 12.48 19.29
CA THR A 608 3.95 13.93 19.11
C THR A 608 5.23 14.56 18.58
N PRO A 609 5.18 15.76 17.96
CA PRO A 609 6.38 16.48 17.53
C PRO A 609 7.38 16.74 18.67
N ASP A 610 6.91 16.98 19.89
CA ASP A 610 7.75 17.29 21.06
C ASP A 610 8.62 16.09 21.49
N LEU A 611 8.27 14.87 21.06
CA LEU A 611 9.05 13.66 21.30
C LEU A 611 10.09 13.37 20.20
N VAL A 612 10.09 14.11 19.10
CA VAL A 612 11.08 13.91 18.02
C VAL A 612 12.52 14.05 18.49
N PRO A 613 12.88 14.97 19.43
CA PRO A 613 14.22 15.02 20.01
C PRO A 613 14.62 13.70 20.71
N ARG A 614 13.69 12.99 21.40
CA ARG A 614 13.93 11.68 22.02
C ARG A 614 14.30 10.64 20.94
N ALA A 615 13.59 10.61 19.81
CA ALA A 615 13.89 9.71 18.69
C ALA A 615 15.26 10.03 18.05
N ARG A 616 15.56 11.31 17.83
CA ARG A 616 16.86 11.74 17.26
C ARG A 616 18.03 11.40 18.18
N SER A 617 17.87 11.56 19.50
CA SER A 617 18.92 11.18 20.47
C SER A 617 19.25 9.69 20.43
N ALA A 618 18.27 8.83 20.11
CA ALA A 618 18.48 7.39 20.04
C ALA A 618 19.42 6.97 18.88
N ILE A 619 19.45 7.74 17.80
CA ILE A 619 20.32 7.47 16.63
C ILE A 619 21.53 8.41 16.57
N ALA A 620 21.68 9.33 17.54
CA ALA A 620 22.84 10.21 17.61
C ALA A 620 24.13 9.39 17.69
N GLY A 621 25.10 9.73 16.84
CA GLY A 621 26.38 9.02 16.74
C GLY A 621 26.41 7.87 15.71
N LEU A 622 25.30 7.49 15.09
CA LEU A 622 25.32 6.62 13.91
C LEU A 622 25.78 7.43 12.68
N PRO A 623 26.73 6.92 11.90
CA PRO A 623 27.14 7.59 10.66
C PRO A 623 25.95 7.75 9.70
N GLY A 624 25.68 8.97 9.23
CA GLY A 624 24.58 9.26 8.31
C GLY A 624 23.20 9.29 8.95
N ALA A 625 23.07 9.41 10.27
CA ALA A 625 21.79 9.41 11.00
C ALA A 625 20.77 10.44 10.45
N ASP A 626 21.23 11.52 9.84
CA ASP A 626 20.39 12.56 9.23
C ASP A 626 19.58 12.07 8.02
N GLU A 627 19.98 10.96 7.40
CA GLU A 627 19.22 10.32 6.32
C GLU A 627 18.04 9.48 6.83
N ILE A 628 18.03 9.13 8.13
CA ILE A 628 16.92 8.39 8.76
C ILE A 628 15.75 9.34 8.95
N THR A 629 14.59 8.95 8.45
CA THR A 629 13.37 9.75 8.63
C THR A 629 12.89 9.67 10.07
N THR A 630 12.81 10.80 10.76
CA THR A 630 12.27 10.90 12.12
C THR A 630 11.09 11.86 12.18
N GLY A 631 10.00 11.50 12.85
CA GLY A 631 8.84 12.38 12.93
C GLY A 631 7.69 11.84 13.81
N PRO A 632 6.59 12.61 13.94
CA PRO A 632 5.41 12.12 14.62
C PRO A 632 4.68 11.06 13.77
N MET A 633 3.93 10.15 14.45
CA MET A 633 3.16 9.06 13.78
C MET A 633 2.20 9.59 12.70
N SER A 634 1.65 10.80 12.87
CA SER A 634 0.77 11.42 11.86
C SER A 634 1.49 11.71 10.54
N LEU A 635 2.80 11.97 10.58
CA LEU A 635 3.63 12.18 9.40
C LEU A 635 3.97 10.88 8.67
N ALA A 636 3.87 9.73 9.35
CA ALA A 636 4.14 8.42 8.75
C ALA A 636 3.19 8.08 7.60
N LYS A 637 2.02 8.72 7.56
CA LYS A 637 1.00 8.41 6.56
C LYS A 637 1.50 8.62 5.13
N GLY A 638 1.29 7.60 4.29
CA GLY A 638 1.71 7.61 2.89
C GLY A 638 3.19 7.30 2.66
N LEU A 639 4.02 7.29 3.71
CA LEU A 639 5.43 6.90 3.62
C LEU A 639 5.58 5.37 3.62
N GLU A 640 6.75 4.90 3.21
CA GLU A 640 7.09 3.48 3.13
C GLU A 640 8.56 3.30 3.48
N PHE A 641 8.83 2.33 4.39
CA PHE A 641 10.18 2.04 4.86
C PHE A 641 10.41 0.53 4.87
N ARG A 642 11.63 0.11 4.67
CA ARG A 642 12.02 -1.29 4.86
C ARG A 642 11.97 -1.67 6.33
N ALA A 643 12.40 -0.74 7.20
CA ALA A 643 12.40 -0.93 8.64
C ALA A 643 11.78 0.27 9.37
N VAL A 644 10.97 0.03 10.39
CA VAL A 644 10.34 1.07 11.20
C VAL A 644 10.57 0.83 12.68
N VAL A 645 10.89 1.91 13.40
CA VAL A 645 10.82 1.98 14.87
C VAL A 645 9.63 2.85 15.24
N VAL A 646 8.76 2.34 16.10
CA VAL A 646 7.74 3.15 16.81
C VAL A 646 8.21 3.29 18.26
N MET A 647 8.63 4.50 18.63
CA MET A 647 9.33 4.77 19.89
C MET A 647 8.43 5.58 20.84
N ALA A 648 8.73 5.51 22.13
CA ALA A 648 8.01 6.21 23.20
C ALA A 648 6.54 5.77 23.29
N CYS A 649 6.27 4.47 23.19
CA CYS A 649 4.95 3.89 23.44
C CYS A 649 4.70 3.73 24.95
N ASP A 650 4.92 4.80 25.71
CA ASP A 650 4.78 4.81 27.16
C ASP A 650 3.31 5.03 27.55
N GLU A 651 2.90 4.60 28.74
CA GLU A 651 1.60 4.96 29.34
C GLU A 651 1.47 6.49 29.41
N GLY A 652 0.31 7.02 29.01
CA GLY A 652 0.04 8.46 28.99
C GLY A 652 0.61 9.23 27.79
N ILE A 653 1.50 8.61 27.02
CA ILE A 653 1.93 9.12 25.72
C ILE A 653 1.09 8.46 24.60
N LEU A 654 0.81 7.19 24.73
CA LEU A 654 -0.01 6.43 23.78
C LEU A 654 -0.99 5.51 24.54
N PRO A 655 -2.29 5.84 24.66
CA PRO A 655 -2.94 7.07 24.18
C PRO A 655 -2.47 8.34 24.90
N LEU A 656 -2.62 9.50 24.23
CA LEU A 656 -2.14 10.77 24.77
C LEU A 656 -3.05 11.27 25.90
N ASN A 657 -2.51 11.33 27.13
CA ASN A 657 -3.24 11.73 28.32
C ASN A 657 -3.91 13.11 28.21
N GLU A 658 -3.26 14.09 27.58
CA GLU A 658 -3.84 15.41 27.36
C GLU A 658 -5.14 15.37 26.58
N ARG A 659 -5.25 14.45 25.59
CA ARG A 659 -6.48 14.26 24.83
C ARG A 659 -7.57 13.59 25.66
N ILE A 660 -7.19 12.60 26.48
CA ILE A 660 -8.12 11.87 27.36
C ILE A 660 -8.66 12.82 28.45
N ALA A 661 -7.79 13.62 29.08
CA ALA A 661 -8.18 14.57 30.12
C ALA A 661 -9.16 15.66 29.61
N ASP A 662 -9.12 15.97 28.34
CA ASP A 662 -9.98 16.96 27.71
C ASP A 662 -11.29 16.37 27.15
N ALA A 663 -11.51 15.05 27.25
CA ALA A 663 -12.74 14.41 26.79
C ALA A 663 -13.94 14.89 27.62
N ALA A 664 -15.01 15.33 26.94
CA ALA A 664 -16.19 15.85 27.60
C ALA A 664 -17.11 14.76 28.14
N ASP A 665 -17.02 13.56 27.60
CA ASP A 665 -17.82 12.38 28.00
C ASP A 665 -17.12 11.07 27.59
N GLU A 666 -17.66 9.94 28.08
CA GLU A 666 -17.15 8.58 27.80
C GLU A 666 -17.11 8.26 26.30
N ALA A 667 -18.03 8.81 25.55
CA ALA A 667 -18.14 8.59 24.13
C ALA A 667 -17.05 9.34 23.32
N GLU A 668 -16.66 10.54 23.77
CA GLU A 668 -15.51 11.27 23.17
C GLU A 668 -14.20 10.57 23.55
N MET A 669 -14.13 9.99 24.75
CA MET A 669 -13.00 9.18 25.18
C MET A 669 -12.80 7.95 24.29
N ASP A 670 -13.86 7.21 23.97
CA ASP A 670 -13.81 6.07 23.04
C ASP A 670 -13.30 6.49 21.65
N ASP A 671 -13.73 7.65 21.12
CA ASP A 671 -13.26 8.16 19.83
C ASP A 671 -11.78 8.52 19.86
N ILE A 672 -11.29 9.00 21.01
CA ILE A 672 -9.86 9.28 21.21
C ILE A 672 -9.08 7.96 21.19
N TYR A 673 -9.50 6.95 21.97
CA TYR A 673 -8.85 5.64 21.97
C TYR A 673 -8.80 5.00 20.58
N GLU A 674 -9.90 5.03 19.83
CA GLU A 674 -9.92 4.53 18.46
C GLU A 674 -8.95 5.28 17.54
N THR A 675 -8.87 6.60 17.66
CA THR A 675 -7.96 7.41 16.84
C THR A 675 -6.50 7.12 17.17
N GLU A 676 -6.16 6.96 18.46
CA GLU A 676 -4.81 6.62 18.91
C GLU A 676 -4.39 5.21 18.42
N ARG A 677 -5.30 4.22 18.45
CA ARG A 677 -5.06 2.88 17.87
C ARG A 677 -4.81 2.95 16.37
N ARG A 678 -5.58 3.77 15.65
CA ARG A 678 -5.37 3.98 14.20
C ARG A 678 -4.06 4.66 13.90
N LEU A 679 -3.61 5.61 14.72
CA LEU A 679 -2.30 6.24 14.57
C LEU A 679 -1.16 5.22 14.72
N LEU A 680 -1.24 4.36 15.73
CA LEU A 680 -0.27 3.28 15.93
C LEU A 680 -0.32 2.30 14.74
N TYR A 681 -1.50 1.88 14.31
CA TYR A 681 -1.69 1.03 13.15
C TYR A 681 -1.04 1.63 11.88
N VAL A 682 -1.27 2.93 11.62
CA VAL A 682 -0.66 3.62 10.49
C VAL A 682 0.86 3.58 10.58
N ALA A 683 1.45 3.90 11.73
CA ALA A 683 2.91 3.89 11.91
C ALA A 683 3.50 2.49 11.71
N CYS A 684 2.92 1.45 12.31
CA CYS A 684 3.37 0.06 12.19
C CYS A 684 3.29 -0.46 10.74
N THR A 685 2.21 -0.13 10.01
CA THR A 685 2.02 -0.57 8.62
C THR A 685 2.88 0.18 7.60
N ARG A 686 3.73 1.11 8.03
CA ARG A 686 4.78 1.70 7.19
C ARG A 686 5.96 0.77 7.00
N ALA A 687 6.14 -0.19 7.90
CA ALA A 687 7.19 -1.20 7.83
C ALA A 687 6.89 -2.24 6.75
N ARG A 688 7.90 -2.56 5.96
CA ARG A 688 7.85 -3.64 4.98
C ARG A 688 8.37 -4.94 5.57
N GLU A 689 9.57 -4.93 6.14
CA GLU A 689 10.31 -6.13 6.56
C GLU A 689 10.56 -6.18 8.07
N HIS A 690 10.88 -5.04 8.72
CA HIS A 690 11.27 -5.01 10.12
C HIS A 690 10.45 -3.97 10.89
N LEU A 691 9.97 -4.36 12.06
CA LEU A 691 9.22 -3.47 12.96
C LEU A 691 9.68 -3.66 14.39
N LEU A 692 10.08 -2.56 15.03
CA LEU A 692 10.39 -2.47 16.45
C LEU A 692 9.44 -1.47 17.12
N LEU A 693 8.81 -1.88 18.22
CA LEU A 693 8.08 -0.98 19.12
C LEU A 693 8.85 -0.88 20.43
N THR A 694 9.05 0.34 20.94
CA THR A 694 9.75 0.57 22.21
C THR A 694 8.95 1.46 23.15
N SER A 695 9.13 1.22 24.44
CA SER A 695 8.51 2.02 25.51
C SER A 695 9.41 2.10 26.73
N VAL A 696 9.20 3.12 27.56
CA VAL A 696 9.67 3.15 28.95
C VAL A 696 8.50 2.72 29.85
N VAL A 697 8.80 1.89 30.85
CA VAL A 697 7.76 1.42 31.79
C VAL A 697 7.23 2.58 32.65
N PRO A 698 5.90 2.64 32.90
CA PRO A 698 4.86 1.72 32.46
C PRO A 698 4.54 1.85 30.96
N THR A 699 4.30 0.73 30.32
CA THR A 699 4.09 0.64 28.87
C THR A 699 2.64 0.92 28.50
N SER A 700 2.41 1.42 27.28
CA SER A 700 1.08 1.55 26.70
C SER A 700 0.32 0.23 26.70
N GLU A 701 -0.96 0.26 27.02
CA GLU A 701 -1.87 -0.90 26.93
C GLU A 701 -1.95 -1.48 25.50
N TYR A 702 -1.76 -0.64 24.46
CA TYR A 702 -1.81 -1.07 23.06
C TYR A 702 -0.67 -2.03 22.68
N LEU A 703 0.45 -2.01 23.41
CA LEU A 703 1.53 -2.96 23.18
C LEU A 703 1.17 -4.39 23.62
N ALA A 704 0.25 -4.55 24.58
CA ALA A 704 -0.26 -5.86 24.98
C ALA A 704 -1.07 -6.50 23.85
N ASP A 705 -1.87 -5.72 23.12
CA ASP A 705 -2.61 -6.18 21.93
C ASP A 705 -1.67 -6.60 20.80
N PHE A 706 -0.48 -6.00 20.73
CA PHE A 706 0.51 -6.28 19.69
C PHE A 706 1.35 -7.51 19.97
N ALA A 707 1.60 -7.82 21.24
CA ALA A 707 2.47 -8.91 21.67
C ALA A 707 1.80 -10.30 21.72
N GLN A 708 0.46 -10.38 21.61
CA GLN A 708 -0.31 -11.64 21.56
C GLN A 708 -0.23 -12.24 20.16
#